data_f6616e359958b0e6e4f345becbbd2a36
#
_entry.id   f6616e359958b0e6e4f345becbbd2a36
#
_cell.length_a   1.000
_cell.length_b   1.000
_cell.length_c   1.000
_cell.angle_alpha   90.00
_cell.angle_beta   90.00
_cell.angle_gamma   90.00
#
_symmetry.space_group_name_H-M   'P 1'
#
loop_
_entity.id
_entity.type
_entity.pdbx_description
1 polymer ?
#
loop_
_entity_poly.entity_id
_entity_poly.type
_entity_poly.pdbx_seq_one_letter_code
_entity_poly.pdbx_strand_id
1 'polypeptide(L)'
;MATKRHKMHKNPFSSPFPFADARTATQHPTAKTLLCLLSLFVATPPFFAAEPDRDSPEAELASFKLPPGFEVNLWASERDGIVKPVQIRWDARGRLWAIGTTTYPQLKPGETPNDKVWILEDTKHAGHADKVTVFADGLMIPTGLEIAPTHGKESACYVGESPKLWLMTDTDGDGKADKKEVVLRGFGTGDNHQNINSFRWSPGGELMFSQGLHGHARVETPYGVVGLDEAGLWRYRPDEQRLDAFFGGSADPQNPWGWTFLHWGQPLLSAGNSGNMYFALPEMIRGYQGGRRDTIWAEGRGRKTSNPELLESSQFPDEWQNAIITGGYINNAVWTLHVEQDGAGFKISDDPKLPPLIQSTQGSFRPVDVKLGPDGALYICDWYNPIIGHYQASFRHPDRDKTHGRIWRVTYKGRPLLTPPPIADAPIEHLLENLHSPEKYVREQSKRELAGRPTKEVISAVRSWWPRLEPGHPDTEHALYEALGVCEWHESPQPELLQRVLASKAPEARAYAASTLARWADRLPPQFDVVEKLADLAHDEDPRVRLAAIVAAGNIPRPESMVVVLSAATQPRDKFINTALVAATAALKPQWEPVVAKGAPDWKPEWYALLKTLDKPKPKPAPAKKVTQLVSAPIVPIYGRVRASPYILGTIAADVTKNGNPKHGEEVFHRPEIACISCHHVGDKGGNIGPALDAIGSAQPLEFIIGAVLEPQREVKESFETYRITTKKGEELIGIIVAGNDSELTLRDPAGMEHTVAQADIAKREFIGSLMPAGLTDNLSPEDLRDLFAYLSQLGKAK
;
A
#
# COMPACT_ATOMS: atom_id res chain seq x y z
N MET A 1 59.71 -8.44 -2.07
CA MET A 1 60.12 -9.45 -3.05
C MET A 1 59.05 -9.50 -4.13
N ALA A 2 59.39 -8.88 -5.18
CA ALA A 2 59.56 -9.22 -6.58
C ALA A 2 58.24 -9.62 -7.30
N THR A 3 57.63 -8.66 -7.91
CA THR A 3 57.61 -8.32 -9.36
C THR A 3 57.61 -9.50 -10.33
N LYS A 4 56.52 -9.58 -11.15
CA LYS A 4 56.67 -9.79 -12.61
C LYS A 4 55.43 -9.28 -13.37
N ARG A 5 55.65 -8.22 -14.14
CA ARG A 5 54.91 -7.78 -15.31
C ARG A 5 55.07 -8.78 -16.43
N HIS A 6 54.05 -8.98 -17.26
CA HIS A 6 54.29 -9.25 -18.68
C HIS A 6 53.28 -8.52 -19.58
N LYS A 7 53.85 -7.98 -20.62
CA LYS A 7 53.36 -7.03 -21.61
C LYS A 7 52.53 -7.68 -22.72
N MET A 8 51.62 -6.88 -23.21
CA MET A 8 51.22 -6.56 -24.60
C MET A 8 51.55 -7.55 -25.73
N HIS A 9 50.52 -7.78 -26.55
CA HIS A 9 50.72 -7.76 -28.00
C HIS A 9 49.55 -7.04 -28.70
N LYS A 10 49.95 -6.10 -29.61
CA LYS A 10 49.16 -5.28 -30.48
C LYS A 10 49.07 -5.86 -31.87
N ASN A 11 47.94 -5.68 -32.52
CA ASN A 11 47.73 -5.27 -33.93
C ASN A 11 47.99 -6.30 -35.05
N PRO A 12 47.60 -5.92 -36.29
CA PRO A 12 46.50 -5.18 -36.85
C PRO A 12 45.87 -5.81 -38.10
N PHE A 13 44.73 -5.34 -38.62
CA PHE A 13 44.62 -5.17 -40.08
C PHE A 13 43.55 -4.14 -40.44
N SER A 14 43.94 -3.22 -41.22
CA SER A 14 43.36 -2.02 -41.79
C SER A 14 42.58 -2.29 -43.09
N SER A 15 41.48 -1.55 -43.24
CA SER A 15 40.81 -0.96 -44.41
C SER A 15 41.49 -1.04 -45.79
N PRO A 16 40.97 -0.52 -46.94
CA PRO A 16 39.91 0.48 -47.17
C PRO A 16 39.06 0.30 -48.47
N PHE A 17 38.08 1.12 -48.63
CA PHE A 17 37.38 1.75 -49.77
C PHE A 17 37.75 1.34 -51.23
N PRO A 18 36.89 1.61 -52.29
CA PRO A 18 36.58 3.01 -52.68
C PRO A 18 35.19 3.30 -53.29
N PHE A 19 34.90 4.60 -53.35
CA PHE A 19 33.94 5.35 -54.16
C PHE A 19 34.08 5.13 -55.67
N ALA A 20 32.93 5.26 -56.36
CA ALA A 20 32.97 5.77 -57.77
C ALA A 20 31.67 6.52 -58.11
N ASP A 21 31.83 7.78 -58.33
CA ASP A 21 30.94 8.69 -59.08
C ASP A 21 30.86 8.31 -60.56
N ALA A 22 29.73 8.55 -61.23
CA ALA A 22 29.70 8.96 -62.60
C ALA A 22 28.35 9.61 -62.97
N ARG A 23 28.42 10.88 -63.24
CA ARG A 23 27.45 11.67 -63.99
C ARG A 23 27.40 11.21 -65.47
N THR A 24 26.24 11.38 -66.11
CA THR A 24 26.16 12.13 -67.40
C THR A 24 24.74 12.36 -67.84
N ALA A 25 24.52 13.58 -68.29
CA ALA A 25 23.35 14.17 -68.92
C ALA A 25 23.18 13.71 -70.40
N THR A 26 21.92 13.85 -70.90
CA THR A 26 21.61 14.53 -72.18
C THR A 26 20.11 14.52 -72.47
N GLN A 27 19.52 15.68 -72.49
CA GLN A 27 18.92 16.43 -73.67
C GLN A 27 17.54 15.96 -74.23
N HIS A 28 16.69 16.99 -74.24
CA HIS A 28 15.36 17.14 -74.87
C HIS A 28 15.28 16.85 -76.38
N PRO A 29 14.04 16.79 -76.98
CA PRO A 29 13.40 18.02 -77.40
C PRO A 29 11.84 18.09 -77.33
N THR A 30 11.45 19.27 -77.19
CA THR A 30 10.26 20.12 -77.64
C THR A 30 9.19 19.44 -78.49
N ALA A 31 7.90 19.70 -78.19
CA ALA A 31 6.85 20.16 -79.11
C ALA A 31 5.59 20.71 -78.36
N LYS A 32 5.23 21.79 -78.74
CA LYS A 32 4.24 22.82 -78.66
C LYS A 32 2.76 22.46 -78.36
N THR A 33 2.17 23.13 -77.37
CA THR A 33 0.93 23.92 -77.40
C THR A 33 -0.40 23.23 -77.80
N LEU A 34 -1.30 23.16 -76.86
CA LEU A 34 -2.73 23.51 -77.06
C LEU A 34 -3.35 23.93 -75.71
N LEU A 35 -3.84 25.20 -75.68
CA LEU A 35 -4.54 25.82 -74.57
C LEU A 35 -5.97 25.29 -74.57
N CYS A 36 -6.40 24.59 -73.49
CA CYS A 36 -7.80 24.40 -73.15
C CYS A 36 -7.98 24.74 -71.65
N LEU A 37 -8.67 25.86 -71.42
CA LEU A 37 -9.16 26.29 -70.09
C LEU A 37 -10.18 25.24 -69.59
N LEU A 38 -9.79 24.39 -68.66
CA LEU A 38 -10.70 23.70 -67.77
C LEU A 38 -10.38 24.18 -66.34
N SER A 39 -11.31 24.96 -65.76
CA SER A 39 -11.34 25.32 -64.37
C SER A 39 -11.51 24.02 -63.51
N LEU A 40 -10.38 23.44 -63.07
CA LEU A 40 -10.40 22.42 -62.03
C LEU A 40 -10.62 23.11 -60.66
N PHE A 41 -11.82 22.95 -60.12
CA PHE A 41 -12.05 23.03 -58.69
C PHE A 41 -11.14 22.01 -58.04
N VAL A 42 -10.03 22.45 -57.48
CA VAL A 42 -9.28 21.66 -56.49
C VAL A 42 -10.12 21.64 -55.25
N ALA A 43 -10.93 20.57 -55.10
CA ALA A 43 -11.49 20.26 -53.81
C ALA A 43 -10.31 19.91 -52.89
N THR A 44 -9.96 20.80 -51.98
CA THR A 44 -9.13 20.48 -50.86
C THR A 44 -9.79 19.32 -50.12
N PRO A 45 -9.09 18.18 -49.87
CA PRO A 45 -9.68 17.12 -49.04
C PRO A 45 -10.05 17.74 -47.72
N PRO A 46 -11.21 17.34 -47.12
CA PRO A 46 -11.52 17.80 -45.78
C PRO A 46 -10.33 17.41 -44.87
N PHE A 47 -9.83 18.40 -44.18
CA PHE A 47 -8.92 18.16 -43.05
C PHE A 47 -9.72 17.27 -42.09
N PHE A 48 -9.54 15.96 -42.14
CA PHE A 48 -9.91 15.11 -41.04
C PHE A 48 -9.01 15.57 -39.89
N ALA A 49 -9.57 16.28 -38.96
CA ALA A 49 -8.95 16.46 -37.68
C ALA A 49 -8.61 15.06 -37.19
N ALA A 50 -7.35 14.77 -36.92
CA ALA A 50 -6.95 13.52 -36.30
C ALA A 50 -7.86 13.31 -35.09
N GLU A 51 -8.47 12.12 -34.96
CA GLU A 51 -9.22 11.83 -33.74
C GLU A 51 -8.30 12.14 -32.58
N PRO A 52 -8.79 12.84 -31.55
CA PRO A 52 -7.97 13.16 -30.41
C PRO A 52 -7.40 11.86 -29.81
N ASP A 53 -6.12 11.86 -29.55
CA ASP A 53 -5.43 10.74 -28.90
C ASP A 53 -6.14 10.43 -27.59
N ARG A 54 -6.78 9.26 -27.50
CA ARG A 54 -7.59 8.82 -26.37
C ARG A 54 -6.76 8.69 -25.08
N ASP A 55 -5.46 8.48 -25.22
CA ASP A 55 -4.53 8.32 -24.12
C ASP A 55 -3.85 9.62 -23.71
N SER A 56 -4.20 10.75 -24.36
CA SER A 56 -3.66 12.06 -24.01
C SER A 56 -4.15 12.57 -22.65
N PRO A 57 -3.35 13.37 -21.92
CA PRO A 57 -3.79 14.02 -20.70
C PRO A 57 -5.06 14.85 -20.87
N GLU A 58 -5.25 15.49 -22.02
CA GLU A 58 -6.41 16.32 -22.36
C GLU A 58 -7.68 15.46 -22.47
N ALA A 59 -7.60 14.28 -23.08
CA ALA A 59 -8.71 13.34 -23.17
C ALA A 59 -9.10 12.79 -21.80
N GLU A 60 -8.12 12.50 -20.95
CA GLU A 60 -8.38 12.06 -19.58
C GLU A 60 -8.99 13.18 -18.74
N LEU A 61 -8.45 14.39 -18.79
CA LEU A 61 -9.00 15.57 -18.12
C LEU A 61 -10.47 15.80 -18.50
N ALA A 62 -10.81 15.66 -19.77
CA ALA A 62 -12.17 15.80 -20.27
C ALA A 62 -13.13 14.70 -19.77
N SER A 63 -12.59 13.57 -19.31
CA SER A 63 -13.37 12.46 -18.75
C SER A 63 -13.79 12.66 -17.29
N PHE A 64 -13.20 13.64 -16.60
CA PHE A 64 -13.41 13.86 -15.17
C PHE A 64 -14.72 14.58 -14.87
N LYS A 65 -15.44 14.05 -13.91
CA LYS A 65 -16.60 14.70 -13.26
C LYS A 65 -16.20 15.08 -11.85
N LEU A 66 -16.42 16.33 -11.49
CA LEU A 66 -16.11 16.91 -10.18
C LEU A 66 -17.36 17.47 -9.51
N PRO A 67 -17.38 17.59 -8.18
CA PRO A 67 -18.38 18.35 -7.48
C PRO A 67 -18.37 19.83 -7.87
N PRO A 68 -19.49 20.55 -7.67
CA PRO A 68 -19.56 21.98 -7.95
C PRO A 68 -18.48 22.78 -7.20
N GLY A 69 -17.83 23.70 -7.90
CA GLY A 69 -16.80 24.55 -7.32
C GLY A 69 -15.38 23.97 -7.34
N PHE A 70 -15.23 22.70 -7.61
CA PHE A 70 -13.90 22.09 -7.75
C PHE A 70 -13.38 22.22 -9.17
N GLU A 71 -12.07 22.26 -9.29
CA GLU A 71 -11.35 22.17 -10.56
C GLU A 71 -10.17 21.21 -10.43
N VAL A 72 -9.79 20.65 -11.59
CA VAL A 72 -8.59 19.83 -11.73
C VAL A 72 -7.77 20.33 -12.89
N ASN A 73 -6.46 20.37 -12.72
CA ASN A 73 -5.52 20.65 -13.81
C ASN A 73 -4.41 19.59 -13.81
N LEU A 74 -3.81 19.39 -14.98
CA LEU A 74 -2.61 18.58 -15.11
C LEU A 74 -1.44 19.33 -14.47
N TRP A 75 -0.79 18.69 -13.48
CA TRP A 75 0.37 19.26 -12.80
C TRP A 75 1.70 18.73 -13.36
N ALA A 76 1.77 17.43 -13.68
CA ALA A 76 2.89 16.81 -14.39
C ALA A 76 2.42 15.56 -15.13
N SER A 77 3.17 15.14 -16.13
CA SER A 77 2.82 13.99 -16.96
C SER A 77 4.04 13.28 -17.55
N GLU A 78 3.78 12.26 -18.36
CA GLU A 78 4.76 11.61 -19.24
C GLU A 78 5.50 12.58 -20.15
N ARG A 79 4.91 13.73 -20.50
CA ARG A 79 5.56 14.79 -21.30
C ARG A 79 6.69 15.45 -20.55
N ASP A 80 6.65 15.42 -19.23
CA ASP A 80 7.67 15.92 -18.31
C ASP A 80 8.66 14.83 -17.89
N GLY A 81 8.50 13.61 -18.44
CA GLY A 81 9.31 12.44 -18.14
C GLY A 81 8.85 11.65 -16.91
N ILE A 82 7.64 11.91 -16.38
CA ILE A 82 7.06 11.17 -15.28
C ILE A 82 6.28 9.99 -15.83
N VAL A 83 6.78 8.79 -15.55
CA VAL A 83 6.21 7.55 -16.07
C VAL A 83 5.87 6.60 -14.93
N LYS A 84 4.63 6.09 -14.91
CA LYS A 84 4.16 5.09 -13.94
C LYS A 84 4.42 5.49 -12.49
N PRO A 85 4.07 6.71 -12.05
CA PRO A 85 4.24 7.11 -10.66
C PRO A 85 3.35 6.26 -9.76
N VAL A 86 3.88 5.85 -8.59
CA VAL A 86 3.15 4.99 -7.64
C VAL A 86 3.02 5.64 -6.27
N GLN A 87 3.89 6.57 -5.91
CA GLN A 87 3.82 7.30 -4.66
C GLN A 87 4.42 8.70 -4.81
N ILE A 88 3.82 9.69 -4.15
CA ILE A 88 4.27 11.09 -4.14
C ILE A 88 4.42 11.62 -2.72
N ARG A 89 5.42 12.49 -2.49
CA ARG A 89 5.68 13.13 -1.20
C ARG A 89 6.14 14.55 -1.38
N TRP A 90 5.77 15.42 -0.45
CA TRP A 90 6.27 16.79 -0.41
C TRP A 90 7.42 16.91 0.58
N ASP A 91 8.39 17.74 0.27
CA ASP A 91 9.41 18.15 1.21
C ASP A 91 9.14 19.57 1.79
N ALA A 92 9.97 19.97 2.75
CA ALA A 92 9.85 21.27 3.42
C ALA A 92 10.12 22.47 2.50
N ARG A 93 10.73 22.26 1.33
CA ARG A 93 10.95 23.29 0.30
C ARG A 93 9.80 23.44 -0.67
N GLY A 94 8.72 22.65 -0.49
CA GLY A 94 7.59 22.63 -1.42
C GLY A 94 7.90 21.92 -2.74
N ARG A 95 8.90 21.05 -2.79
CA ARG A 95 9.18 20.21 -3.95
C ARG A 95 8.40 18.89 -3.84
N LEU A 96 7.82 18.45 -4.93
CA LEU A 96 7.15 17.16 -5.01
C LEU A 96 8.16 16.09 -5.39
N TRP A 97 8.23 15.05 -4.59
CA TRP A 97 9.00 13.85 -4.90
C TRP A 97 8.06 12.76 -5.39
N ALA A 98 8.45 12.07 -6.45
CA ALA A 98 7.68 10.97 -7.01
C ALA A 98 8.58 9.75 -7.22
N ILE A 99 8.03 8.56 -6.99
CA ILE A 99 8.66 7.30 -7.33
C ILE A 99 7.79 6.58 -8.34
N GLY A 100 8.40 5.99 -9.37
CA GLY A 100 7.66 5.29 -10.40
C GLY A 100 8.33 4.01 -10.86
N THR A 101 7.53 3.09 -11.42
CA THR A 101 8.02 1.80 -11.86
C THR A 101 7.51 1.40 -13.24
N THR A 102 8.41 1.39 -14.21
CA THR A 102 8.20 0.84 -15.55
C THR A 102 8.51 -0.65 -15.63
N THR A 103 9.25 -1.17 -14.64
CA THR A 103 9.62 -2.60 -14.56
C THR A 103 8.50 -3.47 -14.03
N TYR A 104 7.52 -2.89 -13.30
CA TYR A 104 6.35 -3.61 -12.84
C TYR A 104 5.51 -4.15 -14.04
N PRO A 105 4.94 -5.37 -13.98
CA PRO A 105 5.00 -6.32 -12.87
C PRO A 105 6.26 -7.21 -12.88
N GLN A 106 7.03 -7.23 -13.94
CA GLN A 106 8.22 -8.07 -14.05
C GLN A 106 9.21 -7.50 -15.07
N LEU A 107 10.48 -7.46 -14.68
CA LEU A 107 11.58 -7.19 -15.58
C LEU A 107 11.78 -8.40 -16.52
N LYS A 108 12.03 -8.16 -17.81
CA LYS A 108 12.37 -9.26 -18.73
C LYS A 108 13.81 -9.71 -18.51
N PRO A 109 14.12 -11.01 -18.75
CA PRO A 109 15.49 -11.48 -18.70
C PRO A 109 16.40 -10.67 -19.61
N GLY A 110 17.51 -10.17 -19.07
CA GLY A 110 18.49 -9.36 -19.80
C GLY A 110 18.19 -7.85 -19.86
N GLU A 111 17.03 -7.39 -19.38
CA GLU A 111 16.75 -5.97 -19.21
C GLU A 111 17.44 -5.44 -17.93
N THR A 112 17.89 -4.20 -17.98
CA THR A 112 18.46 -3.51 -16.82
C THR A 112 17.34 -2.74 -16.09
N PRO A 113 17.25 -2.84 -14.75
CA PRO A 113 16.33 -2.01 -13.98
C PRO A 113 16.59 -0.52 -14.22
N ASN A 114 15.52 0.28 -14.36
CA ASN A 114 15.64 1.72 -14.61
C ASN A 114 14.48 2.52 -14.02
N ASP A 115 13.89 2.03 -12.97
CA ASP A 115 12.88 2.77 -12.22
C ASP A 115 13.54 3.92 -11.45
N LYS A 116 12.77 4.96 -11.15
CA LYS A 116 13.33 6.26 -10.76
C LYS A 116 12.63 6.88 -9.57
N VAL A 117 13.37 7.74 -8.90
CA VAL A 117 12.86 8.80 -8.02
C VAL A 117 13.07 10.14 -8.72
N TRP A 118 12.05 10.97 -8.77
CA TRP A 118 12.11 12.33 -9.32
C TRP A 118 11.83 13.36 -8.25
N ILE A 119 12.40 14.56 -8.44
CA ILE A 119 12.02 15.80 -7.77
C ILE A 119 11.40 16.72 -8.82
N LEU A 120 10.20 17.20 -8.52
CA LEU A 120 9.42 18.09 -9.40
C LEU A 120 9.17 19.42 -8.70
N GLU A 121 9.31 20.51 -9.42
CA GLU A 121 9.18 21.86 -8.91
C GLU A 121 8.30 22.71 -9.85
N ASP A 122 7.42 23.52 -9.29
CA ASP A 122 6.71 24.61 -9.98
C ASP A 122 7.43 25.93 -9.60
N THR A 123 8.53 26.20 -10.29
CA THR A 123 9.40 27.36 -9.96
C THR A 123 8.77 28.70 -10.36
N LYS A 124 7.74 28.67 -11.20
CA LYS A 124 7.02 29.85 -11.70
C LYS A 124 5.69 30.08 -11.00
N HIS A 125 5.29 29.17 -10.09
CA HIS A 125 3.98 29.19 -9.44
C HIS A 125 2.82 29.25 -10.45
N ALA A 126 2.97 28.49 -11.55
CA ALA A 126 2.02 28.46 -12.66
C ALA A 126 0.96 27.35 -12.49
N GLY A 127 1.04 26.57 -11.41
CA GLY A 127 0.13 25.45 -11.13
C GLY A 127 0.47 24.18 -11.91
N HIS A 128 1.68 24.08 -12.44
CA HIS A 128 2.24 22.89 -13.07
C HIS A 128 3.76 22.83 -12.87
N ALA A 129 4.32 21.63 -12.83
CA ALA A 129 5.76 21.44 -12.73
C ALA A 129 6.46 21.98 -13.98
N ASP A 130 7.50 22.79 -13.80
CA ASP A 130 8.33 23.32 -14.90
C ASP A 130 9.80 22.89 -14.78
N LYS A 131 10.16 22.17 -13.71
CA LYS A 131 11.47 21.58 -13.52
C LYS A 131 11.34 20.18 -12.96
N VAL A 132 11.97 19.22 -13.62
CA VAL A 132 12.02 17.81 -13.19
C VAL A 132 13.46 17.35 -13.12
N THR A 133 13.86 16.83 -11.96
CA THR A 133 15.19 16.29 -11.70
C THR A 133 15.08 14.80 -11.39
N VAL A 134 15.90 13.96 -12.04
CA VAL A 134 16.05 12.56 -11.64
C VAL A 134 16.96 12.52 -10.43
N PHE A 135 16.39 12.22 -9.26
CA PHE A 135 17.12 12.13 -8.00
C PHE A 135 17.89 10.81 -7.89
N ALA A 136 17.27 9.70 -8.28
CA ALA A 136 17.89 8.39 -8.32
C ALA A 136 17.28 7.55 -9.45
N ASP A 137 18.08 6.64 -10.00
CA ASP A 137 17.67 5.69 -11.03
C ASP A 137 18.28 4.29 -10.78
N GLY A 138 18.02 3.37 -11.72
CA GLY A 138 18.51 1.99 -11.64
C GLY A 138 17.79 1.16 -10.60
N LEU A 139 16.58 1.55 -10.17
CA LEU A 139 15.76 0.83 -9.22
C LEU A 139 14.91 -0.25 -9.90
N MET A 140 14.51 -1.26 -9.14
CA MET A 140 13.68 -2.37 -9.62
C MET A 140 12.41 -2.50 -8.77
N ILE A 141 11.28 -2.10 -9.34
CA ILE A 141 9.95 -2.16 -8.71
C ILE A 141 9.96 -1.53 -7.31
N PRO A 142 10.40 -0.28 -7.17
CA PRO A 142 10.30 0.43 -5.91
C PRO A 142 8.83 0.80 -5.67
N THR A 143 8.35 0.57 -4.45
CA THR A 143 6.93 0.70 -4.08
C THR A 143 6.70 1.56 -2.85
N GLY A 144 7.74 2.04 -2.20
CA GLY A 144 7.67 2.91 -1.03
C GLY A 144 8.59 4.12 -1.17
N LEU A 145 8.08 5.31 -0.83
CA LEU A 145 8.83 6.57 -0.79
C LEU A 145 8.42 7.38 0.43
N GLU A 146 9.41 7.88 1.18
CA GLU A 146 9.18 8.90 2.20
C GLU A 146 10.41 9.79 2.35
N ILE A 147 10.19 11.09 2.58
CA ILE A 147 11.28 12.07 2.71
C ILE A 147 11.91 11.93 4.10
N ALA A 148 13.21 11.75 4.16
CA ALA A 148 13.95 11.71 5.41
C ALA A 148 14.15 13.12 5.97
N PRO A 149 14.22 13.29 7.31
CA PRO A 149 14.64 14.55 7.91
C PRO A 149 16.05 14.94 7.48
N THR A 150 16.22 16.16 7.00
CA THR A 150 17.52 16.74 6.62
C THR A 150 17.55 18.22 6.99
N HIS A 151 18.72 18.83 6.96
CA HIS A 151 18.90 20.24 7.22
C HIS A 151 19.89 20.87 6.25
N GLY A 152 19.73 22.17 6.00
CA GLY A 152 20.57 22.89 5.08
C GLY A 152 20.37 22.44 3.65
N LYS A 153 21.42 22.27 2.86
CA LYS A 153 21.35 21.92 1.46
C LYS A 153 21.04 20.45 1.16
N GLU A 154 21.17 19.58 2.15
CA GLU A 154 20.97 18.15 1.98
C GLU A 154 19.51 17.82 1.65
N SER A 155 19.32 16.74 0.91
CA SER A 155 18.01 16.15 0.64
C SER A 155 18.12 14.63 0.71
N ALA A 156 17.17 13.96 1.35
CA ALA A 156 17.21 12.51 1.46
C ALA A 156 15.82 11.89 1.44
N CYS A 157 15.76 10.63 1.01
CA CYS A 157 14.53 9.85 1.05
C CYS A 157 14.77 8.38 1.41
N TYR A 158 13.77 7.78 2.06
CA TYR A 158 13.67 6.33 2.20
C TYR A 158 12.97 5.76 0.98
N VAL A 159 13.53 4.68 0.41
CA VAL A 159 12.97 3.98 -0.75
C VAL A 159 12.79 2.50 -0.43
N GLY A 160 11.56 2.03 -0.58
CA GLY A 160 11.20 0.62 -0.45
C GLY A 160 11.40 -0.12 -1.77
N GLU A 161 12.45 -0.88 -1.86
CA GLU A 161 12.78 -1.79 -2.97
C GLU A 161 13.07 -3.17 -2.40
N SER A 162 12.03 -4.00 -2.20
CA SER A 162 12.24 -5.32 -1.60
C SER A 162 13.34 -6.11 -2.31
N PRO A 163 14.25 -6.78 -1.59
CA PRO A 163 14.23 -7.04 -0.14
C PRO A 163 14.88 -5.95 0.73
N LYS A 164 15.06 -4.73 0.23
CA LYS A 164 15.82 -3.66 0.89
C LYS A 164 14.96 -2.45 1.20
N LEU A 165 15.31 -1.78 2.29
CA LEU A 165 14.97 -0.40 2.57
C LEU A 165 16.23 0.43 2.37
N TRP A 166 16.18 1.38 1.45
CA TRP A 166 17.25 2.30 1.16
C TRP A 166 17.07 3.63 1.86
N LEU A 167 18.17 4.25 2.28
CA LEU A 167 18.29 5.67 2.49
C LEU A 167 19.18 6.24 1.38
N MET A 168 18.64 7.17 0.61
CA MET A 168 19.32 7.81 -0.50
C MET A 168 19.47 9.29 -0.19
N THR A 169 20.67 9.82 -0.28
CA THR A 169 21.01 11.19 0.13
C THR A 169 21.74 11.93 -0.98
N ASP A 170 21.35 13.16 -1.20
CA ASP A 170 22.06 14.21 -1.91
C ASP A 170 22.79 15.04 -0.86
N THR A 171 24.12 14.94 -0.80
CA THR A 171 24.93 15.61 0.24
C THR A 171 25.48 16.96 -0.21
N ASP A 172 25.49 17.23 -1.53
CA ASP A 172 26.05 18.48 -2.09
C ASP A 172 24.99 19.46 -2.58
N GLY A 173 23.72 19.04 -2.65
CA GLY A 173 22.56 19.88 -2.99
C GLY A 173 22.34 20.06 -4.49
N ASP A 174 22.87 19.15 -5.33
CA ASP A 174 22.66 19.21 -6.79
C ASP A 174 21.32 18.58 -7.25
N GLY A 175 20.58 17.98 -6.33
CA GLY A 175 19.29 17.31 -6.57
C GLY A 175 19.44 15.85 -7.01
N LYS A 176 20.61 15.23 -6.82
CA LYS A 176 20.85 13.82 -7.15
C LYS A 176 21.46 13.07 -5.97
N ALA A 177 21.03 11.84 -5.77
CA ALA A 177 21.57 11.00 -4.72
C ALA A 177 23.02 10.59 -5.04
N ASP A 178 23.96 11.12 -4.28
CA ASP A 178 25.38 10.72 -4.33
C ASP A 178 25.70 9.61 -3.32
N LYS A 179 24.83 9.38 -2.33
CA LYS A 179 24.97 8.34 -1.33
C LYS A 179 23.73 7.45 -1.29
N LYS A 180 23.93 6.11 -1.35
CA LYS A 180 22.87 5.11 -1.25
C LYS A 180 23.24 4.07 -0.19
N GLU A 181 22.46 3.96 0.86
CA GLU A 181 22.70 3.06 2.00
C GLU A 181 21.53 2.08 2.18
N VAL A 182 21.85 0.82 2.37
CA VAL A 182 20.85 -0.18 2.78
C VAL A 182 20.66 -0.06 4.28
N VAL A 183 19.51 0.45 4.70
CA VAL A 183 19.19 0.63 6.12
C VAL A 183 18.72 -0.66 6.75
N LEU A 184 17.84 -1.38 6.06
CA LEU A 184 17.31 -2.68 6.46
C LEU A 184 17.26 -3.61 5.25
N ARG A 185 17.37 -4.91 5.49
CA ARG A 185 17.22 -5.97 4.47
C ARG A 185 16.51 -7.18 5.04
N GLY A 186 15.95 -8.01 4.15
CA GLY A 186 15.27 -9.24 4.54
C GLY A 186 13.75 -9.17 4.42
N PHE A 187 13.23 -8.13 3.74
CA PHE A 187 11.81 -8.06 3.39
C PHE A 187 11.45 -9.07 2.30
N GLY A 188 10.21 -9.53 2.33
CA GLY A 188 9.72 -10.52 1.38
C GLY A 188 9.68 -10.02 -0.07
N THR A 189 9.88 -10.94 -1.03
CA THR A 189 9.82 -10.68 -2.48
C THR A 189 8.93 -11.69 -3.19
N GLY A 190 8.05 -12.37 -2.45
CA GLY A 190 7.17 -13.42 -3.01
C GLY A 190 6.12 -12.89 -3.97
N ASP A 191 5.81 -11.60 -3.90
CA ASP A 191 4.87 -10.94 -4.78
C ASP A 191 5.30 -9.48 -5.03
N ASN A 192 5.63 -9.13 -6.27
CA ASN A 192 6.06 -7.79 -6.65
C ASN A 192 5.00 -6.71 -6.41
N HIS A 193 3.73 -7.11 -6.41
CA HIS A 193 2.61 -6.23 -6.14
C HIS A 193 2.51 -5.85 -4.65
N GLN A 194 3.11 -6.65 -3.78
CA GLN A 194 2.98 -6.64 -2.34
C GLN A 194 4.29 -6.36 -1.61
N ASN A 195 5.26 -5.79 -2.30
CA ASN A 195 6.52 -5.34 -1.72
C ASN A 195 6.27 -4.34 -0.57
N ILE A 196 7.31 -4.01 0.20
CA ILE A 196 7.17 -2.95 1.22
C ILE A 196 6.73 -1.64 0.57
N ASN A 197 5.59 -1.11 1.00
CA ASN A 197 4.89 -0.02 0.34
C ASN A 197 4.26 0.97 1.32
N SER A 198 3.70 2.04 0.80
CA SER A 198 2.86 2.99 1.55
C SER A 198 3.57 3.65 2.73
N PHE A 199 4.77 4.13 2.50
CA PHE A 199 5.58 4.76 3.53
C PHE A 199 4.95 6.06 4.03
N ARG A 200 4.94 6.27 5.34
CA ARG A 200 4.49 7.50 5.98
C ARG A 200 5.07 7.65 7.37
N TRP A 201 5.45 8.87 7.74
CA TRP A 201 5.81 9.20 9.10
C TRP A 201 4.59 9.24 10.01
N SER A 202 4.71 8.64 11.20
CA SER A 202 3.79 8.89 12.30
C SER A 202 4.02 10.29 12.88
N PRO A 203 3.07 10.86 13.65
CA PRO A 203 3.27 12.15 14.30
C PRO A 203 4.52 12.23 15.17
N GLY A 204 4.95 11.12 15.75
CA GLY A 204 6.14 11.01 16.60
C GLY A 204 7.40 10.50 15.92
N GLY A 205 7.48 10.51 14.56
CA GLY A 205 8.71 10.19 13.85
C GLY A 205 9.02 8.70 13.69
N GLU A 206 8.00 7.88 13.65
CA GLU A 206 8.13 6.47 13.28
C GLU A 206 7.83 6.29 11.79
N LEU A 207 8.72 5.67 11.04
CA LEU A 207 8.46 5.33 9.64
C LEU A 207 7.54 4.10 9.58
N MET A 208 6.30 4.34 9.19
CA MET A 208 5.27 3.30 9.02
C MET A 208 5.23 2.86 7.58
N PHE A 209 5.15 1.55 7.34
CA PHE A 209 4.98 0.98 6.01
C PHE A 209 4.34 -0.40 6.07
N SER A 210 3.87 -0.87 4.94
CA SER A 210 3.09 -2.10 4.81
C SER A 210 3.84 -3.17 4.02
N GLN A 211 3.44 -4.42 4.22
CA GLN A 211 3.79 -5.58 3.42
C GLN A 211 2.51 -6.36 3.13
N GLY A 212 2.33 -6.85 1.92
CA GLY A 212 1.12 -7.59 1.56
C GLY A 212 1.25 -9.10 1.70
N LEU A 213 0.16 -9.78 1.30
CA LEU A 213 0.05 -11.23 1.24
C LEU A 213 1.20 -11.82 0.40
N HIS A 214 1.68 -13.00 0.75
CA HIS A 214 2.85 -13.69 0.17
C HIS A 214 4.21 -13.06 0.51
N GLY A 215 4.27 -11.99 1.32
CA GLY A 215 5.51 -11.49 1.89
C GLY A 215 5.97 -12.37 3.06
N HIS A 216 7.20 -12.88 2.99
CA HIS A 216 7.85 -13.59 4.09
C HIS A 216 9.13 -12.86 4.43
N ALA A 217 9.10 -12.06 5.50
CA ALA A 217 10.21 -11.21 5.88
C ALA A 217 10.93 -11.74 7.12
N ARG A 218 12.26 -11.62 7.11
CA ARG A 218 13.14 -11.88 8.25
C ARG A 218 14.21 -10.80 8.25
N VAL A 219 13.94 -9.75 8.99
CA VAL A 219 14.75 -8.52 8.98
C VAL A 219 15.66 -8.51 10.20
N GLU A 220 16.96 -8.40 9.96
CA GLU A 220 17.96 -8.28 11.02
C GLU A 220 17.99 -6.86 11.57
N THR A 221 17.99 -6.74 12.88
CA THR A 221 18.14 -5.48 13.63
C THR A 221 19.12 -5.67 14.77
N PRO A 222 19.61 -4.58 15.40
CA PRO A 222 20.44 -4.69 16.61
C PRO A 222 19.76 -5.43 17.77
N TYR A 223 18.44 -5.56 17.75
CA TYR A 223 17.64 -6.23 18.79
C TYR A 223 17.26 -7.67 18.41
N GLY A 224 17.80 -8.21 17.33
CA GLY A 224 17.50 -9.53 16.80
C GLY A 224 16.69 -9.49 15.51
N VAL A 225 16.28 -10.66 15.06
CA VAL A 225 15.51 -10.82 13.82
C VAL A 225 14.03 -10.54 14.06
N VAL A 226 13.47 -9.60 13.31
CA VAL A 226 12.03 -9.33 13.30
C VAL A 226 11.41 -10.04 12.10
N GLY A 227 10.46 -10.95 12.36
CA GLY A 227 9.75 -11.71 11.34
C GLY A 227 8.34 -11.17 11.12
N LEU A 228 7.91 -11.17 9.87
CA LEU A 228 6.53 -10.94 9.48
C LEU A 228 6.18 -11.86 8.32
N ASP A 229 5.21 -12.73 8.54
CA ASP A 229 4.70 -13.62 7.51
C ASP A 229 3.37 -13.09 7.00
N GLU A 230 3.22 -13.09 5.67
CA GLU A 230 2.06 -12.61 4.93
C GLU A 230 1.84 -11.09 5.12
N ALA A 231 0.59 -10.63 5.03
CA ALA A 231 0.27 -9.21 5.10
C ALA A 231 0.44 -8.64 6.51
N GLY A 232 0.96 -7.43 6.60
CA GLY A 232 1.08 -6.75 7.88
C GLY A 232 1.75 -5.38 7.78
N LEU A 233 2.12 -4.88 8.94
CA LEU A 233 2.59 -3.53 9.12
C LEU A 233 3.94 -3.52 9.81
N TRP A 234 4.76 -2.59 9.36
CA TRP A 234 6.05 -2.29 9.90
C TRP A 234 6.07 -0.92 10.54
N ARG A 235 6.80 -0.80 11.63
CA ARG A 235 7.11 0.46 12.31
C ARG A 235 8.61 0.53 12.57
N TYR A 236 9.27 1.46 11.91
CA TYR A 236 10.71 1.65 12.03
C TYR A 236 11.05 2.98 12.70
N ARG A 237 11.91 2.95 13.71
CA ARG A 237 12.50 4.12 14.39
C ARG A 237 13.95 4.21 13.97
N PRO A 238 14.31 5.13 13.08
CA PRO A 238 15.66 5.20 12.52
C PRO A 238 16.75 5.42 13.57
N ASP A 239 16.55 6.37 14.49
CA ASP A 239 17.55 6.73 15.50
C ASP A 239 17.83 5.61 16.51
N GLU A 240 16.82 4.79 16.80
CA GLU A 240 16.96 3.60 17.63
C GLU A 240 17.34 2.35 16.82
N GLN A 241 17.30 2.40 15.50
CA GLN A 241 17.38 1.24 14.59
C GLN A 241 16.41 0.12 14.97
N ARG A 242 15.26 0.49 15.52
CA ARG A 242 14.25 -0.42 16.03
C ARG A 242 13.15 -0.65 15.01
N LEU A 243 12.92 -1.91 14.68
CA LEU A 243 11.84 -2.34 13.81
C LEU A 243 10.83 -3.17 14.60
N ASP A 244 9.55 -2.83 14.50
CA ASP A 244 8.44 -3.60 15.03
C ASP A 244 7.56 -4.09 13.87
N ALA A 245 6.92 -5.25 14.03
CA ALA A 245 5.99 -5.83 13.09
C ALA A 245 4.63 -6.09 13.77
N PHE A 246 3.55 -5.76 13.08
CA PHE A 246 2.18 -5.91 13.59
C PHE A 246 1.30 -6.61 12.58
N PHE A 247 0.21 -7.19 13.04
CA PHE A 247 -0.74 -7.99 12.31
C PHE A 247 -0.12 -9.34 11.95
N GLY A 248 0.16 -9.61 10.70
CA GLY A 248 0.65 -10.93 10.26
C GLY A 248 -0.48 -11.93 10.03
N GLY A 249 -0.33 -12.73 8.99
CA GLY A 249 -1.26 -13.78 8.62
C GLY A 249 -2.17 -13.43 7.44
N SER A 250 -2.90 -14.44 6.97
CA SER A 250 -3.74 -14.38 5.77
C SER A 250 -5.11 -13.72 5.97
N ALA A 251 -5.41 -13.24 7.19
CA ALA A 251 -6.63 -12.46 7.42
C ALA A 251 -6.48 -11.04 6.86
N ASP A 252 -7.61 -10.39 6.53
CA ASP A 252 -7.59 -8.98 6.12
C ASP A 252 -6.87 -8.10 7.17
N PRO A 253 -6.10 -7.07 6.73
CA PRO A 253 -5.87 -6.64 5.37
C PRO A 253 -4.85 -7.51 4.65
N GLN A 254 -5.25 -8.18 3.56
CA GLN A 254 -4.34 -9.00 2.74
C GLN A 254 -3.41 -8.12 1.88
N ASN A 255 -3.94 -7.01 1.38
CA ASN A 255 -3.23 -6.04 0.56
C ASN A 255 -3.29 -4.65 1.22
N PRO A 256 -2.52 -4.39 2.27
CA PRO A 256 -2.50 -3.07 2.87
C PRO A 256 -1.82 -2.08 1.92
N TRP A 257 -2.58 -1.05 1.49
CA TRP A 257 -2.15 -0.04 0.53
C TRP A 257 -2.45 1.36 1.00
N GLY A 258 -1.91 1.72 2.12
CA GLY A 258 -1.92 3.09 2.58
C GLY A 258 -2.25 3.31 4.03
N TRP A 259 -1.62 4.33 4.53
CA TRP A 259 -1.79 4.85 5.86
C TRP A 259 -2.25 6.28 5.81
N THR A 260 -3.06 6.65 6.79
CA THR A 260 -3.23 8.04 7.18
C THR A 260 -3.37 8.13 8.69
N PHE A 261 -3.10 9.32 9.21
CA PHE A 261 -3.34 9.64 10.61
C PHE A 261 -4.44 10.68 10.68
N LEU A 262 -5.38 10.49 11.58
CA LEU A 262 -6.37 11.50 11.91
C LEU A 262 -5.71 12.67 12.64
N HIS A 263 -6.46 13.74 12.87
CA HIS A 263 -5.97 15.01 13.45
C HIS A 263 -5.09 14.85 14.69
N TRP A 264 -5.38 13.87 15.54
CA TRP A 264 -4.65 13.58 16.77
C TRP A 264 -3.75 12.33 16.68
N GLY A 265 -3.36 11.95 15.48
CA GLY A 265 -2.40 10.88 15.27
C GLY A 265 -2.97 9.47 15.33
N GLN A 266 -4.29 9.27 15.28
CA GLN A 266 -4.88 7.94 15.26
C GLN A 266 -4.62 7.25 13.91
N PRO A 267 -4.03 6.05 13.90
CA PRO A 267 -3.61 5.38 12.67
C PRO A 267 -4.77 4.68 11.97
N LEU A 268 -5.00 5.04 10.71
CA LEU A 268 -5.93 4.35 9.81
C LEU A 268 -5.17 3.64 8.70
N LEU A 269 -5.56 2.41 8.40
CA LEU A 269 -5.00 1.56 7.37
C LEU A 269 -6.05 1.24 6.30
N SER A 270 -5.69 1.38 5.04
CA SER A 270 -6.49 0.98 3.89
C SER A 270 -6.04 -0.38 3.35
N ALA A 271 -7.00 -1.25 3.03
CA ALA A 271 -6.77 -2.53 2.37
C ALA A 271 -7.25 -2.47 0.92
N GLY A 272 -6.30 -2.51 -0.01
CA GLY A 272 -6.58 -2.33 -1.43
C GLY A 272 -7.43 -3.43 -2.07
N ASN A 273 -7.38 -4.66 -1.57
CA ASN A 273 -8.12 -5.79 -2.15
C ASN A 273 -9.61 -5.81 -1.75
N SER A 274 -9.90 -5.47 -0.50
CA SER A 274 -11.28 -5.47 0.02
C SER A 274 -11.93 -4.08 -0.04
N GLY A 275 -11.11 -3.02 -0.13
CA GLY A 275 -11.56 -1.64 0.06
C GLY A 275 -11.92 -1.32 1.50
N ASN A 276 -11.61 -2.22 2.44
CA ASN A 276 -11.86 -2.02 3.85
C ASN A 276 -10.87 -1.02 4.44
N MET A 277 -11.29 -0.32 5.49
CA MET A 277 -10.40 0.45 6.35
C MET A 277 -10.41 -0.09 7.76
N TYR A 278 -9.31 0.08 8.45
CA TYR A 278 -9.05 -0.44 9.79
C TYR A 278 -8.50 0.66 10.68
N PHE A 279 -8.97 0.68 11.91
CA PHE A 279 -8.31 1.43 12.97
C PHE A 279 -7.23 0.52 13.57
N ALA A 280 -5.97 0.85 13.31
CA ALA A 280 -4.86 -0.07 13.58
C ALA A 280 -4.48 -0.16 15.05
N LEU A 281 -4.71 0.88 15.86
CA LEU A 281 -4.21 1.00 17.24
C LEU A 281 -4.50 -0.21 18.12
N PRO A 282 -5.70 -0.83 18.14
CA PRO A 282 -6.02 -1.93 19.06
C PRO A 282 -5.09 -3.15 18.98
N GLU A 283 -4.48 -3.38 17.82
CA GLU A 283 -3.58 -4.51 17.56
C GLU A 283 -2.10 -4.10 17.43
N MET A 284 -1.75 -2.83 17.63
CA MET A 284 -0.36 -2.38 17.58
C MET A 284 0.40 -2.69 18.87
N ILE A 285 0.39 -3.98 19.24
CA ILE A 285 1.04 -4.51 20.44
C ILE A 285 2.14 -5.47 20.01
N ARG A 286 3.37 -5.24 20.49
CA ARG A 286 4.53 -6.08 20.20
C ARG A 286 4.30 -7.51 20.70
N GLY A 287 4.77 -8.51 19.94
CA GLY A 287 4.61 -9.90 20.31
C GLY A 287 3.22 -10.48 20.07
N TYR A 288 2.26 -9.67 19.65
CA TYR A 288 0.96 -10.13 19.18
C TYR A 288 0.91 -10.10 17.65
N GLN A 289 0.76 -11.25 17.05
CA GLN A 289 0.55 -11.39 15.61
C GLN A 289 -0.65 -12.31 15.38
N GLY A 290 -1.65 -11.79 14.74
CA GLY A 290 -2.84 -12.49 14.34
C GLY A 290 -4.00 -12.38 15.34
N GLY A 291 -5.17 -12.17 14.83
CA GLY A 291 -6.45 -12.02 15.50
C GLY A 291 -7.51 -11.69 14.47
N ARG A 292 -8.76 -11.58 14.92
CA ARG A 292 -9.83 -11.01 14.10
C ARG A 292 -9.72 -9.50 14.20
N ARG A 293 -9.55 -8.84 13.08
CA ARG A 293 -9.42 -7.39 13.00
C ARG A 293 -10.77 -6.71 12.96
N ASP A 294 -10.91 -5.65 13.75
CA ASP A 294 -12.11 -4.85 13.75
C ASP A 294 -12.05 -3.81 12.63
N THR A 295 -12.83 -4.06 11.58
CA THR A 295 -12.99 -3.11 10.49
C THR A 295 -13.82 -1.92 10.97
N ILE A 296 -13.41 -0.72 10.56
CA ILE A 296 -14.18 0.50 10.74
C ILE A 296 -15.03 0.82 9.51
N TRP A 297 -14.69 0.21 8.40
CA TRP A 297 -15.44 0.30 7.16
C TRP A 297 -15.34 -1.03 6.42
N ALA A 298 -16.37 -1.85 6.53
CA ALA A 298 -16.42 -3.20 5.95
C ALA A 298 -17.10 -3.24 4.58
N GLU A 299 -17.80 -2.17 4.19
CA GLU A 299 -18.61 -2.14 2.99
C GLU A 299 -17.95 -1.29 1.91
N GLY A 300 -16.73 -1.62 1.52
CA GLY A 300 -16.06 -0.96 0.39
C GLY A 300 -16.83 -1.07 -0.94
N ARG A 301 -17.98 -1.74 -0.97
CA ARG A 301 -18.88 -1.91 -2.11
C ARG A 301 -18.16 -2.19 -3.43
N GLY A 302 -17.09 -2.99 -3.37
CA GLY A 302 -16.20 -3.23 -4.50
C GLY A 302 -15.25 -2.07 -4.81
N ARG A 303 -15.19 -1.04 -3.95
CA ARG A 303 -14.22 0.03 -4.05
C ARG A 303 -12.88 -0.49 -3.51
N LYS A 304 -11.92 -0.65 -4.37
CA LYS A 304 -10.56 -1.03 -4.00
C LYS A 304 -9.77 0.25 -3.85
N THR A 305 -9.43 0.58 -2.61
CA THR A 305 -8.81 1.86 -2.25
C THR A 305 -7.30 1.76 -2.14
N SER A 306 -6.63 2.89 -2.33
CA SER A 306 -5.18 3.05 -2.18
C SER A 306 -4.88 4.12 -1.11
N ASN A 307 -3.65 4.61 -1.08
CA ASN A 307 -3.15 5.55 -0.08
C ASN A 307 -4.15 6.68 0.26
N PRO A 308 -4.71 6.69 1.49
CA PRO A 308 -5.63 7.72 1.92
C PRO A 308 -4.90 8.98 2.41
N GLU A 309 -5.59 10.13 2.32
CA GLU A 309 -5.16 11.40 2.90
C GLU A 309 -6.28 12.00 3.74
N LEU A 310 -5.96 12.53 4.92
CA LEU A 310 -6.89 13.32 5.71
C LEU A 310 -6.91 14.76 5.17
N LEU A 311 -8.08 15.25 4.81
CA LEU A 311 -8.24 16.58 4.26
C LEU A 311 -8.29 17.64 5.36
N GLU A 312 -7.17 18.27 5.63
CA GLU A 312 -7.01 19.39 6.55
C GLU A 312 -6.30 20.52 5.80
N SER A 313 -7.08 21.27 5.04
CA SER A 313 -6.62 22.44 4.30
C SER A 313 -7.73 23.45 4.13
N SER A 314 -7.51 24.68 4.57
CA SER A 314 -8.45 25.79 4.44
C SER A 314 -8.75 26.20 3.01
N GLN A 315 -8.04 25.66 2.02
CA GLN A 315 -8.35 25.83 0.60
C GLN A 315 -9.66 25.13 0.23
N PHE A 316 -10.09 24.09 0.99
CA PHE A 316 -11.32 23.33 0.76
C PHE A 316 -12.47 23.77 1.68
N PRO A 317 -13.74 23.59 1.26
CA PRO A 317 -14.92 23.97 2.06
C PRO A 317 -14.95 23.31 3.44
N ASP A 318 -15.66 23.93 4.39
CA ASP A 318 -15.71 23.46 5.78
C ASP A 318 -16.34 22.06 5.91
N GLU A 319 -17.34 21.75 5.10
CA GLU A 319 -17.99 20.43 5.06
C GLU A 319 -17.08 19.30 4.54
N TRP A 320 -15.96 19.64 3.91
CA TRP A 320 -14.96 18.67 3.45
C TRP A 320 -13.81 18.45 4.45
N GLN A 321 -13.70 19.31 5.47
CA GLN A 321 -12.63 19.18 6.46
C GLN A 321 -12.74 17.86 7.22
N ASN A 322 -11.59 17.26 7.54
CA ASN A 322 -11.46 15.96 8.19
C ASN A 322 -12.06 14.76 7.40
N ALA A 323 -12.43 14.95 6.14
CA ALA A 323 -12.76 13.82 5.27
C ALA A 323 -11.51 13.03 4.88
N ILE A 324 -11.67 11.73 4.67
CA ILE A 324 -10.63 10.88 4.06
C ILE A 324 -10.79 10.91 2.55
N ILE A 325 -9.75 11.33 1.86
CA ILE A 325 -9.67 11.28 0.41
C ILE A 325 -8.81 10.09 0.01
N THR A 326 -9.32 9.20 -0.85
CA THR A 326 -8.59 7.98 -1.24
C THR A 326 -8.80 7.63 -2.70
N GLY A 327 -7.76 7.13 -3.36
CA GLY A 327 -7.87 6.66 -4.74
C GLY A 327 -8.63 5.33 -4.82
N GLY A 328 -9.56 5.22 -5.77
CA GLY A 328 -10.27 4.00 -6.14
C GLY A 328 -9.78 3.52 -7.49
N TYR A 329 -8.65 2.84 -7.52
CA TYR A 329 -7.93 2.50 -8.75
C TYR A 329 -8.68 1.49 -9.66
N ILE A 330 -9.65 0.74 -9.14
CA ILE A 330 -10.54 -0.13 -9.94
C ILE A 330 -11.73 0.65 -10.49
N ASN A 331 -12.28 1.58 -9.71
CA ASN A 331 -13.49 2.28 -10.05
C ASN A 331 -13.23 3.62 -10.75
N ASN A 332 -11.97 3.92 -11.08
CA ASN A 332 -11.58 5.15 -11.76
C ASN A 332 -12.08 6.42 -11.06
N ALA A 333 -11.97 6.46 -9.73
CA ALA A 333 -12.52 7.52 -8.90
C ALA A 333 -11.56 7.91 -7.77
N VAL A 334 -11.72 9.12 -7.28
CA VAL A 334 -11.15 9.57 -6.01
C VAL A 334 -12.32 9.74 -5.05
N TRP A 335 -12.35 8.88 -4.02
CA TRP A 335 -13.46 8.83 -3.07
C TRP A 335 -13.25 9.81 -1.92
N THR A 336 -14.36 10.33 -1.42
CA THR A 336 -14.45 11.16 -0.22
C THR A 336 -15.26 10.38 0.82
N LEU A 337 -14.69 10.20 2.01
CA LEU A 337 -15.28 9.39 3.06
C LEU A 337 -15.38 10.19 4.35
N HIS A 338 -16.49 10.11 5.04
CA HIS A 338 -16.70 10.74 6.33
C HIS A 338 -16.22 9.84 7.47
N VAL A 339 -15.57 10.44 8.47
CA VAL A 339 -15.05 9.75 9.67
C VAL A 339 -15.78 10.25 10.90
N GLU A 340 -16.36 9.33 11.65
CA GLU A 340 -17.04 9.60 12.91
C GLU A 340 -16.43 8.79 14.03
N GLN A 341 -16.44 9.31 15.24
CA GLN A 341 -16.08 8.55 16.42
C GLN A 341 -17.12 7.47 16.70
N ASP A 342 -16.68 6.25 17.03
CA ASP A 342 -17.51 5.11 17.41
C ASP A 342 -16.89 4.44 18.66
N GLY A 343 -17.35 4.82 19.83
CA GLY A 343 -16.76 4.35 21.08
C GLY A 343 -15.27 4.74 21.22
N ALA A 344 -14.42 3.74 21.42
CA ALA A 344 -12.97 3.93 21.50
C ALA A 344 -12.25 4.05 20.14
N GLY A 345 -12.96 3.83 19.05
CA GLY A 345 -12.42 3.91 17.71
C GLY A 345 -13.29 4.75 16.78
N PHE A 346 -13.38 4.33 15.53
CA PHE A 346 -14.00 5.10 14.47
C PHE A 346 -14.91 4.25 13.60
N LYS A 347 -15.81 4.94 12.91
CA LYS A 347 -16.63 4.44 11.83
C LYS A 347 -16.43 5.32 10.62
N ILE A 348 -16.33 4.72 9.47
CA ILE A 348 -16.29 5.42 8.18
C ILE A 348 -17.61 5.16 7.45
N SER A 349 -18.13 6.20 6.83
CA SER A 349 -19.37 6.14 6.05
C SER A 349 -19.27 6.97 4.78
N ASP A 350 -20.08 6.62 3.79
CA ASP A 350 -20.39 7.51 2.68
C ASP A 350 -21.33 8.62 3.18
N ASP A 351 -20.98 9.86 2.92
CA ASP A 351 -21.88 11.01 3.14
C ASP A 351 -22.45 11.43 1.79
N PRO A 352 -23.78 11.49 1.62
CA PRO A 352 -24.39 12.00 0.39
C PRO A 352 -24.03 13.45 0.05
N LYS A 353 -23.55 14.22 1.04
CA LYS A 353 -23.05 15.60 0.85
C LYS A 353 -21.60 15.63 0.36
N LEU A 354 -20.88 14.53 0.45
CA LEU A 354 -19.49 14.39 0.04
C LEU A 354 -19.40 13.39 -1.13
N PRO A 355 -19.77 13.80 -2.36
CA PRO A 355 -19.65 12.93 -3.53
C PRO A 355 -18.16 12.61 -3.80
N PRO A 356 -17.86 11.63 -4.68
CA PRO A 356 -16.47 11.42 -5.13
C PRO A 356 -15.86 12.72 -5.62
N LEU A 357 -14.63 13.00 -5.18
CA LEU A 357 -13.89 14.20 -5.58
C LEU A 357 -13.62 14.19 -7.11
N ILE A 358 -13.31 13.02 -7.65
CA ILE A 358 -13.21 12.78 -9.09
C ILE A 358 -13.92 11.48 -9.43
N GLN A 359 -14.71 11.48 -10.50
CA GLN A 359 -15.21 10.30 -11.17
C GLN A 359 -14.79 10.37 -12.64
N SER A 360 -14.00 9.40 -13.10
CA SER A 360 -13.59 9.32 -14.52
C SER A 360 -14.43 8.31 -15.29
N THR A 361 -14.70 8.64 -16.56
CA THR A 361 -15.26 7.68 -17.52
C THR A 361 -14.16 6.94 -18.31
N GLN A 362 -12.89 7.33 -18.11
CA GLN A 362 -11.74 6.68 -18.76
C GLN A 362 -11.22 5.52 -17.91
N GLY A 363 -11.21 4.32 -18.49
CA GLY A 363 -10.83 3.09 -17.80
C GLY A 363 -9.35 3.00 -17.40
N SER A 364 -8.49 3.89 -17.92
CA SER A 364 -7.06 3.90 -17.60
C SER A 364 -6.68 4.79 -16.42
N PHE A 365 -7.58 5.64 -15.93
CA PHE A 365 -7.36 6.46 -14.73
C PHE A 365 -7.20 5.57 -13.51
N ARG A 366 -6.02 5.62 -12.85
CA ARG A 366 -5.66 4.76 -11.72
C ARG A 366 -5.07 5.57 -10.58
N PRO A 367 -5.89 6.28 -9.81
CA PRO A 367 -5.40 7.05 -8.67
C PRO A 367 -4.87 6.11 -7.58
N VAL A 368 -3.56 6.18 -7.30
CA VAL A 368 -2.85 5.29 -6.36
C VAL A 368 -2.28 5.99 -5.14
N ASP A 369 -2.13 7.31 -5.16
CA ASP A 369 -1.74 8.11 -4.00
C ASP A 369 -2.37 9.50 -4.06
N VAL A 370 -2.66 10.09 -2.90
CA VAL A 370 -3.24 11.43 -2.76
C VAL A 370 -2.51 12.17 -1.65
N LYS A 371 -2.09 13.42 -1.89
CA LYS A 371 -1.39 14.25 -0.90
C LYS A 371 -1.80 15.72 -0.96
N LEU A 372 -1.91 16.33 0.22
CA LEU A 372 -2.02 17.78 0.34
C LEU A 372 -0.67 18.44 0.01
N GLY A 373 -0.71 19.48 -0.81
CA GLY A 373 0.46 20.26 -1.21
C GLY A 373 0.64 21.55 -0.43
N PRO A 374 1.75 22.26 -0.69
CA PRO A 374 2.07 23.54 -0.01
C PRO A 374 1.05 24.64 -0.25
N ASP A 375 0.39 24.63 -1.40
CA ASP A 375 -0.66 25.58 -1.79
C ASP A 375 -2.06 25.21 -1.29
N GLY A 376 -2.15 24.17 -0.46
CA GLY A 376 -3.38 23.63 0.09
C GLY A 376 -4.18 22.76 -0.86
N ALA A 377 -3.78 22.63 -2.13
CA ALA A 377 -4.42 21.78 -3.11
C ALA A 377 -4.16 20.28 -2.82
N LEU A 378 -5.02 19.41 -3.37
CA LEU A 378 -4.81 17.98 -3.41
C LEU A 378 -4.08 17.56 -4.69
N TYR A 379 -3.07 16.71 -4.54
CA TYR A 379 -2.29 16.15 -5.64
C TYR A 379 -2.56 14.66 -5.71
N ILE A 380 -2.94 14.19 -6.90
CA ILE A 380 -3.37 12.83 -7.15
C ILE A 380 -2.37 12.17 -8.09
N CYS A 381 -1.74 11.12 -7.60
CA CYS A 381 -0.83 10.28 -8.36
C CYS A 381 -1.65 9.29 -9.20
N ASP A 382 -1.61 9.43 -10.51
CA ASP A 382 -2.27 8.55 -11.46
C ASP A 382 -1.26 7.63 -12.13
N TRP A 383 -1.35 6.36 -11.82
CA TRP A 383 -0.51 5.33 -12.41
C TRP A 383 -0.83 5.06 -13.88
N TYR A 384 -2.00 5.48 -14.37
CA TYR A 384 -2.50 5.33 -15.73
C TYR A 384 -2.25 3.94 -16.33
N ASN A 385 -3.21 3.05 -16.29
CA ASN A 385 -3.07 1.72 -16.90
C ASN A 385 -4.41 1.15 -17.31
N PRO A 386 -4.60 0.72 -18.58
CA PRO A 386 -5.81 0.03 -19.00
C PRO A 386 -6.00 -1.33 -18.31
N ILE A 387 -4.89 -2.00 -17.94
CA ILE A 387 -4.92 -3.30 -17.27
C ILE A 387 -4.52 -3.17 -15.81
N ILE A 388 -5.37 -3.68 -14.93
CA ILE A 388 -5.11 -3.82 -13.50
C ILE A 388 -4.86 -5.30 -13.16
N GLY A 389 -4.04 -5.49 -12.12
CA GLY A 389 -3.70 -6.81 -11.63
C GLY A 389 -2.46 -7.38 -12.29
N HIS A 390 -1.87 -8.36 -11.63
CA HIS A 390 -0.65 -8.96 -12.12
C HIS A 390 -0.84 -10.41 -12.55
N TYR A 391 -1.65 -11.20 -11.85
CA TYR A 391 -1.96 -12.57 -12.25
C TYR A 391 -3.16 -12.69 -13.17
N GLN A 392 -4.03 -11.69 -13.21
CA GLN A 392 -5.27 -11.68 -13.99
C GLN A 392 -5.02 -11.47 -15.48
N ALA A 393 -3.87 -10.97 -15.85
CA ALA A 393 -3.44 -10.84 -17.23
C ALA A 393 -1.95 -11.17 -17.34
N SER A 394 -1.51 -11.63 -18.50
CA SER A 394 -0.09 -11.90 -18.76
C SER A 394 0.78 -10.74 -18.27
N PHE A 395 1.90 -11.01 -17.63
CA PHE A 395 2.88 -9.98 -17.23
C PHE A 395 3.42 -9.20 -18.44
N ARG A 396 3.30 -9.77 -19.63
CA ARG A 396 3.75 -9.20 -20.91
C ARG A 396 2.59 -8.86 -21.84
N HIS A 397 1.38 -8.67 -21.28
CA HIS A 397 0.24 -8.27 -22.08
C HIS A 397 0.56 -6.96 -22.82
N PRO A 398 0.30 -6.86 -24.14
CA PRO A 398 0.66 -5.68 -24.92
C PRO A 398 0.00 -4.39 -24.42
N ASP A 399 -1.22 -4.48 -23.87
CA ASP A 399 -1.94 -3.32 -23.36
C ASP A 399 -1.47 -2.87 -21.96
N ARG A 400 -0.47 -3.53 -21.35
CA ARG A 400 0.16 -2.99 -20.13
C ARG A 400 0.94 -1.76 -20.50
N ASP A 401 0.40 -0.62 -20.12
CA ASP A 401 1.05 0.64 -20.33
C ASP A 401 2.32 0.78 -19.49
N LYS A 402 3.38 1.28 -20.11
CA LYS A 402 4.69 1.54 -19.50
C LYS A 402 5.24 2.90 -19.87
N THR A 403 4.44 3.75 -20.45
CA THR A 403 4.85 5.03 -21.06
C THR A 403 4.11 6.24 -20.51
N HIS A 404 2.94 6.05 -19.88
CA HIS A 404 2.15 7.14 -19.31
C HIS A 404 2.26 7.18 -17.78
N GLY A 405 1.89 8.31 -17.23
CA GLY A 405 1.79 8.56 -15.81
C GLY A 405 1.56 10.04 -15.56
N ARG A 406 0.71 10.37 -14.59
CA ARG A 406 0.25 11.76 -14.40
C ARG A 406 0.15 12.11 -12.94
N ILE A 407 0.25 13.39 -12.68
CA ILE A 407 -0.05 13.98 -11.38
C ILE A 407 -1.09 15.07 -11.62
N TRP A 408 -2.27 14.87 -11.07
CA TRP A 408 -3.39 15.80 -11.16
C TRP A 408 -3.43 16.66 -9.91
N ARG A 409 -3.75 17.96 -10.09
CA ARG A 409 -3.90 18.92 -8.99
C ARG A 409 -5.35 19.37 -8.91
N VAL A 410 -5.96 19.21 -7.75
CA VAL A 410 -7.36 19.57 -7.47
C VAL A 410 -7.43 20.74 -6.52
N THR A 411 -8.23 21.76 -6.86
CA THR A 411 -8.45 22.98 -6.09
C THR A 411 -9.93 23.29 -5.99
N TYR A 412 -10.30 24.15 -5.03
CA TYR A 412 -11.65 24.69 -4.90
C TYR A 412 -11.66 26.19 -5.25
N LYS A 413 -12.47 26.56 -6.25
CA LYS A 413 -12.55 27.95 -6.79
C LYS A 413 -13.00 29.00 -5.78
N GLY A 414 -13.77 28.59 -4.79
CA GLY A 414 -14.38 29.49 -3.81
C GLY A 414 -13.39 30.05 -2.77
N ARG A 415 -12.16 29.54 -2.74
CA ARG A 415 -11.13 29.94 -1.78
C ARG A 415 -9.77 30.16 -2.47
N PRO A 416 -8.95 31.10 -1.97
CA PRO A 416 -7.62 31.32 -2.54
C PRO A 416 -6.70 30.13 -2.29
N LEU A 417 -5.71 29.97 -3.15
CA LEU A 417 -4.57 29.09 -2.88
C LEU A 417 -3.80 29.60 -1.67
N LEU A 418 -3.23 28.68 -0.92
CA LEU A 418 -2.45 29.01 0.27
C LEU A 418 -1.01 29.39 -0.13
N THR A 419 -0.42 30.21 0.71
CA THR A 419 1.03 30.45 0.70
C THR A 419 1.54 29.99 2.04
N PRO A 420 2.26 28.85 2.11
CA PRO A 420 2.75 28.34 3.38
C PRO A 420 3.76 29.32 3.99
N PRO A 421 3.86 29.39 5.33
CA PRO A 421 4.94 30.11 5.97
C PRO A 421 6.30 29.49 5.59
N PRO A 422 7.41 30.21 5.76
CA PRO A 422 8.74 29.62 5.59
C PRO A 422 8.92 28.38 6.51
N ILE A 423 9.36 27.26 5.93
CA ILE A 423 9.60 26.00 6.65
C ILE A 423 11.07 25.59 6.52
N ALA A 424 11.52 25.34 5.28
CA ALA A 424 12.90 24.97 5.05
C ALA A 424 13.86 26.07 5.55
N ASP A 425 14.85 25.68 6.34
CA ASP A 425 15.86 26.58 6.94
C ASP A 425 15.28 27.68 7.85
N ALA A 426 13.98 27.62 8.21
CA ALA A 426 13.37 28.59 9.11
C ALA A 426 13.93 28.48 10.54
N PRO A 427 13.92 29.57 11.35
CA PRO A 427 14.27 29.51 12.76
C PRO A 427 13.41 28.49 13.52
N ILE A 428 14.01 27.82 14.51
CA ILE A 428 13.31 26.78 15.31
C ILE A 428 12.02 27.32 15.94
N GLU A 429 12.04 28.55 16.43
CA GLU A 429 10.89 29.22 17.05
C GLU A 429 9.74 29.38 16.04
N HIS A 430 10.02 29.72 14.78
CA HIS A 430 9.01 29.82 13.74
C HIS A 430 8.42 28.43 13.39
N LEU A 431 9.25 27.40 13.38
CA LEU A 431 8.79 26.04 13.15
C LEU A 431 7.88 25.53 14.28
N LEU A 432 8.16 25.92 15.55
CA LEU A 432 7.30 25.63 16.68
C LEU A 432 5.96 26.39 16.60
N GLU A 433 5.97 27.66 16.17
CA GLU A 433 4.73 28.43 15.95
C GLU A 433 3.90 27.83 14.80
N ASN A 434 4.52 27.27 13.78
CA ASN A 434 3.84 26.56 12.69
C ASN A 434 3.04 25.34 13.17
N LEU A 435 3.29 24.79 14.34
CA LEU A 435 2.54 23.67 14.92
C LEU A 435 1.09 24.06 15.29
N HIS A 436 0.79 25.35 15.40
CA HIS A 436 -0.58 25.87 15.55
C HIS A 436 -1.36 25.94 14.24
N SER A 437 -0.70 25.73 13.10
CA SER A 437 -1.36 25.88 11.79
C SER A 437 -2.54 24.90 11.62
N PRO A 438 -3.69 25.35 11.12
CA PRO A 438 -4.75 24.44 10.71
C PRO A 438 -4.33 23.54 9.53
N GLU A 439 -3.30 23.96 8.78
CA GLU A 439 -2.84 23.30 7.58
C GLU A 439 -1.96 22.09 7.92
N LYS A 440 -2.40 20.90 7.56
CA LYS A 440 -1.66 19.66 7.82
C LYS A 440 -0.26 19.66 7.19
N TYR A 441 -0.14 20.15 5.95
CA TYR A 441 1.14 20.29 5.28
C TYR A 441 2.13 21.09 6.13
N VAL A 442 1.71 22.23 6.68
CA VAL A 442 2.57 23.11 7.47
C VAL A 442 3.06 22.43 8.74
N ARG A 443 2.17 21.76 9.48
CA ARG A 443 2.54 21.04 10.72
C ARG A 443 3.50 19.88 10.44
N GLU A 444 3.18 19.02 9.46
CA GLU A 444 3.99 17.84 9.12
C GLU A 444 5.39 18.23 8.62
N GLN A 445 5.49 19.24 7.75
CA GLN A 445 6.77 19.68 7.20
C GLN A 445 7.60 20.40 8.27
N SER A 446 6.99 21.21 9.16
CA SER A 446 7.69 21.87 10.25
C SER A 446 8.28 20.86 11.25
N LYS A 447 7.55 19.81 11.61
CA LYS A 447 8.09 18.70 12.42
C LYS A 447 9.25 17.98 11.75
N ARG A 448 9.15 17.72 10.45
CA ARG A 448 10.24 17.08 9.69
C ARG A 448 11.49 17.96 9.63
N GLU A 449 11.32 19.26 9.42
CA GLU A 449 12.43 20.21 9.44
C GLU A 449 13.06 20.30 10.86
N LEU A 450 12.24 20.34 11.91
CA LEU A 450 12.72 20.26 13.30
C LEU A 450 13.52 18.98 13.54
N ALA A 451 13.05 17.83 13.07
CA ALA A 451 13.72 16.54 13.21
C ALA A 451 15.12 16.50 12.56
N GLY A 452 15.36 17.29 11.52
CA GLY A 452 16.67 17.44 10.88
C GLY A 452 17.63 18.36 11.64
N ARG A 453 17.16 19.08 12.71
CA ARG A 453 17.97 20.03 13.48
C ARG A 453 18.66 19.36 14.66
N PRO A 454 19.71 19.98 15.23
CA PRO A 454 20.37 19.43 16.42
C PRO A 454 19.40 19.27 17.59
N THR A 455 19.30 18.06 18.14
CA THR A 455 18.37 17.72 19.23
C THR A 455 18.44 18.69 20.41
N LYS A 456 19.66 19.08 20.84
CA LYS A 456 19.86 19.99 21.98
C LYS A 456 19.19 21.34 21.77
N GLU A 457 19.25 21.87 20.55
CA GLU A 457 18.68 23.18 20.20
C GLU A 457 17.16 23.11 20.17
N VAL A 458 16.62 22.12 19.45
CA VAL A 458 15.17 21.92 19.34
C VAL A 458 14.54 21.67 20.71
N ILE A 459 15.10 20.78 21.51
CA ILE A 459 14.53 20.44 22.83
C ILE A 459 14.64 21.64 23.80
N SER A 460 15.71 22.45 23.72
CA SER A 460 15.80 23.69 24.49
C SER A 460 14.70 24.68 24.09
N ALA A 461 14.44 24.82 22.80
CA ALA A 461 13.39 25.69 22.28
C ALA A 461 12.00 25.18 22.70
N VAL A 462 11.71 23.89 22.54
CA VAL A 462 10.45 23.28 22.99
C VAL A 462 10.20 23.56 24.48
N ARG A 463 11.21 23.33 25.36
CA ARG A 463 11.10 23.59 26.80
C ARG A 463 10.76 25.05 27.11
N SER A 464 11.25 25.98 26.30
CA SER A 464 10.97 27.41 26.47
C SER A 464 9.67 27.85 25.85
N TRP A 465 9.16 27.08 24.85
CA TRP A 465 7.99 27.45 24.07
C TRP A 465 6.67 26.97 24.69
N TRP A 466 6.55 25.68 25.00
CA TRP A 466 5.26 25.14 25.45
C TRP A 466 4.71 25.75 26.75
N PRO A 467 5.50 26.20 27.75
CA PRO A 467 4.95 26.85 28.95
C PRO A 467 4.32 28.22 28.69
N ARG A 468 4.58 28.80 27.52
CA ARG A 468 4.04 30.12 27.13
C ARG A 468 2.73 30.01 26.39
N LEU A 469 2.29 28.81 26.04
CA LEU A 469 1.00 28.59 25.37
C LEU A 469 -0.13 29.04 26.28
N GLU A 470 -1.05 29.85 25.75
CA GLU A 470 -2.16 30.42 26.51
C GLU A 470 -3.15 29.33 26.95
N PRO A 471 -3.35 29.08 28.25
CA PRO A 471 -4.33 28.13 28.73
C PRO A 471 -5.74 28.55 28.32
N GLY A 472 -6.45 27.69 27.61
CA GLY A 472 -7.83 27.94 27.16
C GLY A 472 -7.98 28.46 25.73
N HIS A 473 -6.86 28.76 25.04
CA HIS A 473 -6.92 28.95 23.60
C HIS A 473 -7.34 27.62 22.92
N PRO A 474 -8.23 27.59 21.92
CA PRO A 474 -8.73 26.35 21.32
C PRO A 474 -7.63 25.39 20.87
N ASP A 475 -6.53 25.91 20.33
CA ASP A 475 -5.47 25.10 19.73
C ASP A 475 -4.37 24.69 20.70
N THR A 476 -4.40 25.15 21.97
CA THR A 476 -3.33 24.88 22.96
C THR A 476 -3.12 23.38 23.18
N GLU A 477 -4.20 22.62 23.37
CA GLU A 477 -4.06 21.19 23.64
C GLU A 477 -3.50 20.44 22.45
N HIS A 478 -3.85 20.86 21.21
CA HIS A 478 -3.28 20.31 20.01
C HIS A 478 -1.80 20.69 19.83
N ALA A 479 -1.44 21.95 20.10
CA ALA A 479 -0.04 22.39 20.04
C ALA A 479 0.85 21.65 21.04
N LEU A 480 0.34 21.33 22.24
CA LEU A 480 1.04 20.50 23.23
C LEU A 480 1.24 19.06 22.76
N TYR A 481 0.23 18.47 22.10
CA TYR A 481 0.33 17.18 21.45
C TYR A 481 1.40 17.19 20.35
N GLU A 482 1.41 18.20 19.48
CA GLU A 482 2.40 18.35 18.43
C GLU A 482 3.81 18.52 18.99
N ALA A 483 3.97 19.31 20.08
CA ALA A 483 5.24 19.47 20.78
C ALA A 483 5.76 18.16 21.38
N LEU A 484 4.85 17.31 21.90
CA LEU A 484 5.21 15.98 22.39
C LEU A 484 5.72 15.11 21.24
N GLY A 485 5.07 15.18 20.07
CA GLY A 485 5.53 14.51 18.86
C GLY A 485 6.92 14.96 18.40
N VAL A 486 7.24 16.26 18.48
CA VAL A 486 8.61 16.78 18.23
C VAL A 486 9.63 16.14 19.17
N CYS A 487 9.30 16.00 20.45
CA CYS A 487 10.20 15.35 21.42
C CYS A 487 10.39 13.85 21.11
N GLU A 488 9.36 13.20 20.61
CA GLU A 488 9.45 11.80 20.16
C GLU A 488 10.31 11.64 18.89
N TRP A 489 10.24 12.56 17.94
CA TRP A 489 11.12 12.60 16.78
C TRP A 489 12.59 12.63 17.15
N HIS A 490 12.93 13.36 18.22
CA HIS A 490 14.28 13.48 18.75
C HIS A 490 14.65 12.41 19.78
N GLU A 491 13.78 11.43 20.02
CA GLU A 491 13.95 10.40 21.04
C GLU A 491 14.37 10.98 22.41
N SER A 492 13.84 12.17 22.74
CA SER A 492 14.21 12.95 23.93
C SER A 492 13.06 13.06 24.93
N PRO A 493 12.97 12.18 25.94
CA PRO A 493 11.91 12.22 26.92
C PRO A 493 11.84 13.57 27.66
N GLN A 494 10.60 14.12 27.74
CA GLN A 494 10.30 15.39 28.43
C GLN A 494 9.19 15.14 29.46
N PRO A 495 9.56 14.75 30.71
CA PRO A 495 8.58 14.34 31.72
C PRO A 495 7.56 15.42 32.05
N GLU A 496 7.97 16.71 32.14
CA GLU A 496 7.08 17.82 32.47
C GLU A 496 6.03 18.05 31.37
N LEU A 497 6.45 18.05 30.10
CA LEU A 497 5.54 18.16 28.96
C LEU A 497 4.59 16.95 28.90
N LEU A 498 5.13 15.74 29.05
CA LEU A 498 4.33 14.51 29.09
C LEU A 498 3.27 14.57 30.20
N GLN A 499 3.67 14.99 31.43
CA GLN A 499 2.72 15.14 32.53
C GLN A 499 1.64 16.17 32.22
N ARG A 500 1.99 17.29 31.56
CA ARG A 500 1.03 18.31 31.13
C ARG A 500 0.04 17.75 30.08
N VAL A 501 0.51 16.95 29.12
CA VAL A 501 -0.34 16.35 28.08
C VAL A 501 -1.22 15.24 28.66
N LEU A 502 -0.73 14.44 29.61
CA LEU A 502 -1.52 13.47 30.36
C LEU A 502 -2.68 14.12 31.14
N ALA A 503 -2.54 15.38 31.55
CA ALA A 503 -3.59 16.15 32.19
C ALA A 503 -4.40 17.04 31.24
N SER A 504 -4.30 16.80 29.93
CA SER A 504 -5.01 17.57 28.90
C SER A 504 -6.52 17.42 29.03
N LYS A 505 -7.24 18.51 28.73
CA LYS A 505 -8.71 18.47 28.61
C LYS A 505 -9.17 17.70 27.39
N ALA A 506 -8.32 17.63 26.33
CA ALA A 506 -8.60 16.85 25.12
C ALA A 506 -8.28 15.36 25.37
N PRO A 507 -9.26 14.47 25.32
CA PRO A 507 -9.02 13.04 25.53
C PRO A 507 -8.09 12.45 24.49
N GLU A 508 -8.09 12.98 23.27
CA GLU A 508 -7.18 12.55 22.20
C GLU A 508 -5.71 12.81 22.55
N ALA A 509 -5.41 13.95 23.17
CA ALA A 509 -4.07 14.27 23.65
C ALA A 509 -3.65 13.32 24.78
N ARG A 510 -4.55 13.02 25.74
CA ARG A 510 -4.28 12.03 26.80
C ARG A 510 -4.02 10.63 26.21
N ALA A 511 -4.80 10.24 25.19
CA ALA A 511 -4.63 8.96 24.51
C ALA A 511 -3.26 8.88 23.79
N TYR A 512 -2.84 9.95 23.12
CA TYR A 512 -1.51 10.03 22.52
C TYR A 512 -0.40 9.94 23.57
N ALA A 513 -0.54 10.67 24.66
CA ALA A 513 0.42 10.65 25.76
C ALA A 513 0.55 9.25 26.40
N ALA A 514 -0.52 8.44 26.45
CA ALA A 514 -0.43 7.04 26.87
C ALA A 514 0.50 6.21 25.96
N SER A 515 0.46 6.43 24.65
CA SER A 515 1.40 5.79 23.72
C SER A 515 2.84 6.23 23.94
N THR A 516 3.04 7.52 24.23
CA THR A 516 4.35 8.09 24.57
C THR A 516 4.90 7.51 25.88
N LEU A 517 4.05 7.26 26.88
CA LEU A 517 4.46 6.56 28.11
C LEU A 517 5.09 5.19 27.80
N ALA A 518 4.46 4.40 26.92
CA ALA A 518 5.02 3.12 26.53
C ALA A 518 6.33 3.25 25.75
N ARG A 519 6.44 4.26 24.88
CA ARG A 519 7.67 4.53 24.10
C ARG A 519 8.85 4.88 24.99
N TRP A 520 8.61 5.66 26.05
CA TRP A 520 9.64 6.16 26.93
C TRP A 520 9.76 5.39 28.25
N ALA A 521 9.05 4.28 28.44
CA ALA A 521 8.91 3.60 29.71
C ALA A 521 10.22 3.29 30.44
N ASP A 522 11.26 2.95 29.69
CA ASP A 522 12.59 2.63 30.25
C ASP A 522 13.55 3.83 30.31
N ARG A 523 13.09 5.00 29.87
CA ARG A 523 13.91 6.25 29.82
C ARG A 523 13.36 7.36 30.69
N LEU A 524 12.16 7.20 31.23
CA LEU A 524 11.58 8.15 32.18
C LEU A 524 12.23 7.97 33.55
N PRO A 525 12.32 9.06 34.37
CA PRO A 525 12.89 8.98 35.71
C PRO A 525 12.11 7.97 36.57
N PRO A 526 12.76 7.23 37.49
CA PRO A 526 12.12 6.23 38.35
C PRO A 526 10.90 6.71 39.14
N GLN A 527 10.89 8.00 39.54
CA GLN A 527 9.76 8.63 40.21
C GLN A 527 8.54 8.86 39.31
N PHE A 528 8.71 8.68 38.01
CA PHE A 528 7.64 8.77 37.02
C PHE A 528 7.07 7.36 36.82
N ASP A 529 6.22 6.91 37.74
CA ASP A 529 5.66 5.55 37.63
C ASP A 529 4.73 5.42 36.42
N VAL A 530 5.28 4.80 35.39
CA VAL A 530 4.58 4.62 34.10
C VAL A 530 3.37 3.71 34.23
N VAL A 531 3.47 2.65 35.04
CA VAL A 531 2.37 1.68 35.19
C VAL A 531 1.24 2.29 36.02
N GLU A 532 1.55 3.07 37.07
CA GLU A 532 0.55 3.78 37.85
C GLU A 532 -0.23 4.77 36.97
N LYS A 533 0.48 5.59 36.18
CA LYS A 533 -0.17 6.55 35.27
C LYS A 533 -1.04 5.86 34.21
N LEU A 534 -0.60 4.73 33.68
CA LEU A 534 -1.42 3.95 32.77
C LEU A 534 -2.63 3.33 33.48
N ALA A 535 -2.51 2.94 34.74
CA ALA A 535 -3.62 2.44 35.53
C ALA A 535 -4.68 3.53 35.79
N ASP A 536 -4.26 4.79 35.99
CA ASP A 536 -5.16 5.94 36.08
C ASP A 536 -5.91 6.13 34.75
N LEU A 537 -5.19 6.11 33.63
CA LEU A 537 -5.78 6.25 32.29
C LEU A 537 -6.70 5.06 31.91
N ALA A 538 -6.49 3.88 32.51
CA ALA A 538 -7.39 2.73 32.35
C ALA A 538 -8.79 2.96 32.94
N HIS A 539 -8.95 3.98 33.79
CA HIS A 539 -10.21 4.41 34.38
C HIS A 539 -10.74 5.73 33.78
N ASP A 540 -10.08 6.30 32.79
CA ASP A 540 -10.53 7.53 32.14
C ASP A 540 -11.97 7.41 31.65
N GLU A 541 -12.71 8.49 31.73
CA GLU A 541 -14.10 8.57 31.25
C GLU A 541 -14.21 8.30 29.74
N ASP A 542 -13.19 8.75 28.97
CA ASP A 542 -13.16 8.58 27.52
C ASP A 542 -12.64 7.19 27.11
N PRO A 543 -13.39 6.43 26.32
CA PRO A 543 -13.00 5.07 25.90
C PRO A 543 -11.73 5.04 25.04
N ARG A 544 -11.39 6.12 24.31
CA ARG A 544 -10.15 6.22 23.51
C ARG A 544 -8.92 6.24 24.39
N VAL A 545 -9.00 6.93 25.53
CA VAL A 545 -7.91 6.98 26.51
C VAL A 545 -7.71 5.61 27.17
N ARG A 546 -8.80 4.92 27.55
CA ARG A 546 -8.72 3.56 28.09
C ARG A 546 -8.11 2.58 27.07
N LEU A 547 -8.53 2.69 25.79
CA LEU A 547 -7.93 1.88 24.71
C LEU A 547 -6.43 2.12 24.59
N ALA A 548 -6.00 3.37 24.56
CA ALA A 548 -4.59 3.73 24.45
C ALA A 548 -3.78 3.22 25.64
N ALA A 549 -4.34 3.28 26.87
CA ALA A 549 -3.71 2.74 28.07
C ALA A 549 -3.50 1.22 27.99
N ILE A 550 -4.50 0.47 27.46
CA ILE A 550 -4.39 -0.98 27.25
C ILE A 550 -3.27 -1.31 26.25
N VAL A 551 -3.25 -0.62 25.11
CA VAL A 551 -2.25 -0.83 24.05
C VAL A 551 -0.86 -0.47 24.58
N ALA A 552 -0.74 0.65 25.30
CA ALA A 552 0.50 1.08 25.92
C ALA A 552 1.02 0.04 26.93
N ALA A 553 0.16 -0.44 27.83
CA ALA A 553 0.52 -1.48 28.80
C ALA A 553 0.95 -2.78 28.10
N GLY A 554 0.26 -3.19 27.02
CA GLY A 554 0.61 -4.36 26.20
C GLY A 554 2.02 -4.26 25.58
N ASN A 555 2.53 -3.05 25.37
CA ASN A 555 3.87 -2.76 24.82
C ASN A 555 4.97 -2.66 25.91
N ILE A 556 4.62 -2.74 27.19
CA ILE A 556 5.56 -2.73 28.33
C ILE A 556 5.64 -4.13 28.92
N PRO A 557 6.69 -4.93 28.60
CA PRO A 557 6.78 -6.35 28.97
C PRO A 557 7.12 -6.54 30.46
N ARG A 558 6.21 -6.13 31.37
CA ARG A 558 6.31 -6.25 32.83
C ARG A 558 5.06 -6.93 33.38
N PRO A 559 5.13 -7.74 34.46
CA PRO A 559 3.95 -8.35 35.07
C PRO A 559 2.91 -7.32 35.52
N GLU A 560 3.36 -6.18 36.04
CA GLU A 560 2.54 -5.07 36.55
C GLU A 560 1.67 -4.45 35.45
N SER A 561 2.10 -4.49 34.18
CA SER A 561 1.32 -4.01 33.06
C SER A 561 -0.03 -4.74 32.94
N MET A 562 -0.12 -5.96 33.45
CA MET A 562 -1.39 -6.70 33.44
C MET A 562 -2.42 -6.10 34.41
N VAL A 563 -2.00 -5.35 35.42
CA VAL A 563 -2.89 -4.60 36.31
C VAL A 563 -3.67 -3.54 35.54
N VAL A 564 -3.01 -2.83 34.63
CA VAL A 564 -3.63 -1.84 33.73
C VAL A 564 -4.68 -2.51 32.86
N VAL A 565 -4.31 -3.62 32.21
CA VAL A 565 -5.20 -4.38 31.31
C VAL A 565 -6.45 -4.87 32.05
N LEU A 566 -6.29 -5.45 33.24
CA LEU A 566 -7.39 -5.99 34.05
C LEU A 566 -8.25 -4.85 34.66
N SER A 567 -7.66 -3.74 35.05
CA SER A 567 -8.39 -2.56 35.48
C SER A 567 -9.30 -1.99 34.38
N ALA A 568 -8.75 -1.81 33.18
CA ALA A 568 -9.52 -1.38 32.00
C ALA A 568 -10.63 -2.39 31.66
N ALA A 569 -10.41 -3.69 31.83
CA ALA A 569 -11.38 -4.73 31.57
C ALA A 569 -12.61 -4.68 32.49
N THR A 570 -12.56 -3.96 33.61
CA THR A 570 -13.69 -3.72 34.52
C THR A 570 -14.59 -2.56 34.08
N GLN A 571 -14.13 -1.72 33.14
CA GLN A 571 -14.83 -0.56 32.61
C GLN A 571 -15.74 -0.94 31.42
N PRO A 572 -16.67 -0.05 31.01
CA PRO A 572 -17.44 -0.26 29.77
C PRO A 572 -16.55 -0.51 28.55
N ARG A 573 -16.91 -1.50 27.74
CA ARG A 573 -16.08 -2.01 26.65
C ARG A 573 -16.87 -2.04 25.34
N ASP A 574 -16.18 -1.66 24.27
CA ASP A 574 -16.63 -1.85 22.89
C ASP A 574 -15.78 -2.92 22.17
N LYS A 575 -15.97 -3.05 20.87
CA LYS A 575 -15.20 -4.01 20.03
C LYS A 575 -13.69 -3.71 20.03
N PHE A 576 -13.30 -2.43 20.00
CA PHE A 576 -11.89 -2.01 19.92
C PHE A 576 -11.16 -2.29 21.25
N ILE A 577 -11.79 -1.93 22.36
CA ILE A 577 -11.26 -2.23 23.70
C ILE A 577 -11.16 -3.75 23.89
N ASN A 578 -12.18 -4.53 23.48
CA ASN A 578 -12.13 -5.99 23.60
C ASN A 578 -10.98 -6.59 22.78
N THR A 579 -10.75 -6.09 21.58
CA THR A 579 -9.61 -6.53 20.73
C THR A 579 -8.28 -6.23 21.41
N ALA A 580 -8.08 -5.01 21.91
CA ALA A 580 -6.86 -4.62 22.60
C ALA A 580 -6.63 -5.41 23.90
N LEU A 581 -7.69 -5.68 24.68
CA LEU A 581 -7.59 -6.51 25.87
C LEU A 581 -7.09 -7.93 25.58
N VAL A 582 -7.62 -8.56 24.53
CA VAL A 582 -7.19 -9.90 24.10
C VAL A 582 -5.74 -9.86 23.62
N ALA A 583 -5.39 -8.87 22.81
CA ALA A 583 -4.06 -8.69 22.26
C ALA A 583 -3.01 -8.45 23.36
N ALA A 584 -3.30 -7.53 24.29
CA ALA A 584 -2.42 -7.24 25.42
C ALA A 584 -2.25 -8.43 26.38
N THR A 585 -3.34 -9.14 26.69
CA THR A 585 -3.28 -10.33 27.53
C THR A 585 -2.40 -11.39 26.90
N ALA A 586 -2.52 -11.63 25.59
CA ALA A 586 -1.70 -12.62 24.88
C ALA A 586 -0.23 -12.19 24.77
N ALA A 587 0.04 -10.92 24.48
CA ALA A 587 1.40 -10.37 24.38
C ALA A 587 2.14 -10.43 25.74
N LEU A 588 1.44 -10.11 26.84
CA LEU A 588 1.99 -10.11 28.21
C LEU A 588 2.00 -11.50 28.85
N LYS A 589 1.55 -12.55 28.18
CA LYS A 589 1.48 -13.89 28.76
C LYS A 589 2.81 -14.39 29.33
N PRO A 590 3.96 -14.22 28.67
CA PRO A 590 5.26 -14.63 29.25
C PRO A 590 5.59 -13.94 30.59
N GLN A 591 5.03 -12.75 30.85
CA GLN A 591 5.25 -11.95 32.04
C GLN A 591 4.29 -12.32 33.19
N TRP A 592 2.99 -12.40 32.91
CA TRP A 592 2.00 -12.62 33.96
C TRP A 592 1.78 -14.11 34.35
N GLU A 593 1.93 -15.05 33.39
CA GLU A 593 1.65 -16.46 33.66
C GLU A 593 2.52 -17.07 34.79
N PRO A 594 3.85 -16.81 34.84
CA PRO A 594 4.68 -17.28 35.98
C PRO A 594 4.30 -16.65 37.32
N VAL A 595 3.79 -15.43 37.34
CA VAL A 595 3.37 -14.74 38.56
C VAL A 595 2.06 -15.33 39.09
N VAL A 596 1.10 -15.54 38.20
CA VAL A 596 -0.19 -16.20 38.54
C VAL A 596 0.02 -17.62 39.05
N ALA A 597 0.93 -18.37 38.40
CA ALA A 597 1.26 -19.75 38.83
C ALA A 597 1.86 -19.82 40.23
N LYS A 598 2.51 -18.76 40.71
CA LYS A 598 3.05 -18.63 42.08
C LYS A 598 2.05 -18.07 43.07
N GLY A 599 0.81 -17.77 42.67
CA GLY A 599 -0.22 -17.14 43.48
C GLY A 599 0.01 -15.65 43.64
N ALA A 600 -0.29 -14.84 42.61
CA ALA A 600 -0.16 -13.40 42.63
C ALA A 600 -0.98 -12.76 43.79
N PRO A 601 -0.35 -12.38 44.91
CA PRO A 601 -1.07 -12.07 46.14
C PRO A 601 -1.84 -10.76 46.09
N ASP A 602 -1.41 -9.83 45.19
CA ASP A 602 -1.96 -8.48 45.11
C ASP A 602 -3.09 -8.33 44.08
N TRP A 603 -3.45 -9.42 43.41
CA TRP A 603 -4.49 -9.38 42.41
C TRP A 603 -5.88 -9.57 42.98
N LYS A 604 -6.85 -8.75 42.57
CA LYS A 604 -8.25 -8.89 43.02
C LYS A 604 -8.85 -10.21 42.52
N PRO A 605 -9.68 -10.90 43.32
CA PRO A 605 -10.28 -12.19 42.91
C PRO A 605 -11.02 -12.16 41.59
N GLU A 606 -11.74 -11.07 41.28
CA GLU A 606 -12.44 -10.86 40.02
C GLU A 606 -11.51 -10.80 38.79
N TRP A 607 -10.26 -10.40 38.96
CA TRP A 607 -9.29 -10.33 37.89
C TRP A 607 -8.89 -11.70 37.38
N TYR A 608 -8.83 -12.73 38.25
CA TYR A 608 -8.57 -14.08 37.79
C TYR A 608 -9.70 -14.65 36.93
N ALA A 609 -10.95 -14.26 37.20
CA ALA A 609 -12.08 -14.60 36.36
C ALA A 609 -12.01 -13.89 35.01
N LEU A 610 -11.70 -12.59 35.00
CA LEU A 610 -11.47 -11.81 33.77
C LEU A 610 -10.34 -12.40 32.93
N LEU A 611 -9.20 -12.70 33.54
CA LEU A 611 -8.05 -13.28 32.86
C LEU A 611 -8.42 -14.56 32.10
N LYS A 612 -9.20 -15.46 32.73
CA LYS A 612 -9.69 -16.68 32.07
C LYS A 612 -10.57 -16.42 30.86
N THR A 613 -11.24 -15.28 30.82
CA THR A 613 -12.07 -14.88 29.65
C THR A 613 -11.26 -14.25 28.56
N LEU A 614 -10.16 -13.57 28.90
CA LEU A 614 -9.27 -12.87 27.98
C LEU A 614 -8.18 -13.80 27.41
N ASP A 615 -7.61 -14.67 28.25
CA ASP A 615 -6.64 -15.69 27.83
C ASP A 615 -7.36 -16.83 27.07
N LYS A 616 -7.97 -16.49 25.95
CA LYS A 616 -8.52 -17.51 25.04
C LYS A 616 -7.34 -18.23 24.41
N PRO A 617 -7.24 -19.57 24.58
CA PRO A 617 -6.25 -20.30 23.82
C PRO A 617 -6.45 -19.97 22.33
N LYS A 618 -5.36 -19.64 21.63
CA LYS A 618 -5.38 -19.65 20.16
C LYS A 618 -6.11 -20.93 19.78
N PRO A 619 -7.13 -20.93 18.89
CA PRO A 619 -7.73 -22.16 18.42
C PRO A 619 -6.57 -23.07 18.08
N LYS A 620 -6.43 -24.18 18.83
CA LYS A 620 -5.36 -25.13 18.56
C LYS A 620 -5.43 -25.41 17.08
N PRO A 621 -4.34 -25.26 16.32
CA PRO A 621 -4.33 -25.83 14.98
C PRO A 621 -4.88 -27.25 15.16
N ALA A 622 -5.92 -27.58 14.40
CA ALA A 622 -6.60 -28.87 14.55
C ALA A 622 -5.53 -29.92 14.75
N PRO A 623 -5.59 -30.75 15.81
CA PRO A 623 -4.46 -31.60 16.20
C PRO A 623 -3.98 -32.27 14.93
N ALA A 624 -2.73 -32.05 14.57
CA ALA A 624 -2.11 -32.80 13.50
C ALA A 624 -2.41 -34.25 13.87
N LYS A 625 -3.29 -34.87 13.10
CA LYS A 625 -3.61 -36.30 13.34
C LYS A 625 -2.26 -36.94 13.47
N LYS A 626 -1.97 -37.58 14.66
CA LYS A 626 -0.73 -38.29 14.90
C LYS A 626 -0.49 -39.09 13.63
N VAL A 627 0.51 -38.71 12.86
CA VAL A 627 0.96 -39.51 11.75
C VAL A 627 1.54 -40.74 12.43
N THR A 628 0.75 -41.80 12.53
CA THR A 628 1.24 -43.12 12.84
C THR A 628 2.34 -43.37 11.83
N GLN A 629 3.55 -43.68 12.27
CA GLN A 629 4.67 -43.99 11.40
C GLN A 629 4.18 -44.92 10.29
N LEU A 630 4.04 -44.39 9.09
CA LEU A 630 3.83 -45.20 7.91
C LEU A 630 5.16 -45.90 7.66
N VAL A 631 5.15 -47.18 7.98
CA VAL A 631 6.13 -48.12 7.49
C VAL A 631 6.31 -47.91 5.99
N SER A 632 7.56 -47.85 5.58
CA SER A 632 8.00 -47.58 4.21
C SER A 632 7.38 -48.58 3.22
N ALA A 633 6.19 -48.24 2.72
CA ALA A 633 5.69 -48.74 1.45
C ALA A 633 6.08 -47.72 0.36
N PRO A 634 6.37 -48.14 -0.88
CA PRO A 634 6.63 -47.21 -1.94
C PRO A 634 5.44 -46.25 -2.05
N ILE A 635 5.70 -44.92 -1.93
CA ILE A 635 4.70 -43.86 -2.01
C ILE A 635 4.20 -43.86 -3.46
N VAL A 636 3.09 -44.50 -3.69
CA VAL A 636 2.29 -44.23 -4.89
C VAL A 636 1.64 -42.88 -4.61
N PRO A 637 1.89 -41.84 -5.44
CA PRO A 637 1.27 -40.54 -5.24
C PRO A 637 -0.25 -40.73 -5.26
N ILE A 638 -0.91 -40.42 -4.14
CA ILE A 638 -2.38 -40.45 -4.06
C ILE A 638 -2.88 -39.10 -4.64
N TYR A 639 -3.09 -39.09 -5.92
CA TYR A 639 -3.80 -38.04 -6.62
C TYR A 639 -5.31 -38.22 -6.37
N GLY A 640 -5.95 -37.23 -5.78
CA GLY A 640 -7.40 -37.25 -5.51
C GLY A 640 -7.74 -37.14 -4.02
N ARG A 641 -8.56 -36.14 -3.66
CA ARG A 641 -9.13 -35.85 -2.33
C ARG A 641 -8.14 -35.58 -1.18
N VAL A 642 -6.92 -35.16 -1.45
CA VAL A 642 -5.95 -34.80 -0.42
C VAL A 642 -5.90 -33.27 -0.28
N ARG A 643 -6.15 -32.75 0.93
CA ARG A 643 -5.92 -31.33 1.20
C ARG A 643 -4.47 -30.96 0.91
N ALA A 644 -4.27 -29.93 0.10
CA ALA A 644 -2.97 -29.46 -0.35
C ALA A 644 -2.17 -28.86 0.83
N SER A 645 -1.47 -29.70 1.60
CA SER A 645 -0.46 -29.22 2.54
C SER A 645 0.83 -28.86 1.78
N PRO A 646 1.66 -27.93 2.27
CA PRO A 646 2.93 -27.58 1.63
C PRO A 646 3.83 -28.80 1.35
N TYR A 647 3.82 -29.79 2.21
CA TYR A 647 4.57 -31.03 2.03
C TYR A 647 4.05 -31.86 0.86
N ILE A 648 2.75 -31.97 0.72
CA ILE A 648 2.10 -32.74 -0.37
C ILE A 648 2.31 -32.03 -1.70
N LEU A 649 2.13 -30.70 -1.73
CA LEU A 649 2.38 -29.89 -2.93
C LEU A 649 3.82 -30.04 -3.41
N GLY A 650 4.80 -29.96 -2.49
CA GLY A 650 6.21 -30.14 -2.82
C GLY A 650 6.53 -31.56 -3.34
N THR A 651 5.86 -32.60 -2.80
CA THR A 651 6.03 -33.99 -3.28
C THR A 651 5.49 -34.15 -4.71
N ILE A 652 4.30 -33.59 -5.00
CA ILE A 652 3.71 -33.62 -6.34
C ILE A 652 4.59 -32.81 -7.30
N ALA A 653 5.04 -31.62 -6.92
CA ALA A 653 5.90 -30.77 -7.73
C ALA A 653 7.23 -31.46 -8.09
N ALA A 654 7.83 -32.19 -7.17
CA ALA A 654 9.03 -32.98 -7.43
C ALA A 654 8.78 -34.11 -8.45
N ASP A 655 7.63 -34.79 -8.37
CA ASP A 655 7.23 -35.82 -9.33
C ASP A 655 6.96 -35.21 -10.73
N VAL A 656 6.21 -34.10 -10.79
CA VAL A 656 5.97 -33.35 -12.03
C VAL A 656 7.26 -32.92 -12.69
N THR A 657 8.21 -32.40 -11.92
CA THR A 657 9.49 -31.93 -12.45
C THR A 657 10.33 -33.08 -13.00
N LYS A 658 10.27 -34.24 -12.37
CA LYS A 658 11.09 -35.41 -12.72
C LYS A 658 10.48 -36.24 -13.86
N ASN A 659 9.17 -36.45 -13.83
CA ASN A 659 8.51 -37.47 -14.62
C ASN A 659 7.40 -36.89 -15.53
N GLY A 660 7.10 -35.59 -15.45
CA GLY A 660 6.00 -34.97 -16.20
C GLY A 660 6.26 -34.87 -17.71
N ASN A 661 5.21 -35.12 -18.50
CA ASN A 661 5.21 -35.00 -19.95
C ASN A 661 4.31 -33.83 -20.39
N PRO A 662 4.86 -32.65 -20.73
CA PRO A 662 4.06 -31.48 -21.09
C PRO A 662 3.25 -31.64 -22.35
N LYS A 663 3.68 -32.44 -23.30
CA LYS A 663 2.91 -32.69 -24.55
C LYS A 663 1.62 -33.47 -24.28
N HIS A 664 1.72 -34.51 -23.47
CA HIS A 664 0.54 -35.25 -23.02
C HIS A 664 -0.34 -34.35 -22.10
N GLY A 665 0.27 -33.54 -21.28
CA GLY A 665 -0.45 -32.56 -20.45
C GLY A 665 -1.24 -31.52 -21.24
N GLU A 666 -0.76 -31.13 -22.43
CA GLU A 666 -1.49 -30.26 -23.36
C GLU A 666 -2.74 -30.99 -23.89
N GLU A 667 -2.61 -32.27 -24.27
CA GLU A 667 -3.75 -33.09 -24.69
C GLU A 667 -4.78 -33.23 -23.57
N VAL A 668 -4.32 -33.47 -22.32
CA VAL A 668 -5.20 -33.54 -21.15
C VAL A 668 -5.92 -32.20 -20.93
N PHE A 669 -5.23 -31.06 -21.00
CA PHE A 669 -5.83 -29.74 -20.85
C PHE A 669 -6.98 -29.45 -21.83
N HIS A 670 -6.92 -30.02 -23.02
CA HIS A 670 -7.92 -29.85 -24.06
C HIS A 670 -9.07 -30.88 -24.03
N ARG A 671 -9.05 -31.83 -23.08
CA ARG A 671 -10.11 -32.83 -22.94
C ARG A 671 -11.44 -32.21 -22.51
N PRO A 672 -12.56 -32.53 -23.19
CA PRO A 672 -13.88 -31.97 -22.88
C PRO A 672 -14.35 -32.27 -21.44
N GLU A 673 -13.99 -33.42 -20.89
CA GLU A 673 -14.43 -33.88 -19.57
C GLU A 673 -13.86 -33.08 -18.39
N ILE A 674 -12.73 -32.39 -18.57
CA ILE A 674 -12.15 -31.50 -17.53
C ILE A 674 -12.37 -30.03 -17.85
N ALA A 675 -12.84 -29.69 -19.05
CA ALA A 675 -13.30 -28.39 -19.48
C ALA A 675 -12.36 -27.19 -19.20
N CYS A 676 -11.04 -27.43 -18.98
CA CYS A 676 -10.09 -26.36 -18.67
C CYS A 676 -10.11 -25.26 -19.74
N ILE A 677 -10.03 -25.66 -21.02
CA ILE A 677 -10.03 -24.76 -22.18
C ILE A 677 -11.35 -23.99 -22.36
N SER A 678 -12.46 -24.49 -21.80
CA SER A 678 -13.76 -23.80 -21.88
C SER A 678 -13.80 -22.51 -21.05
N CYS A 679 -13.04 -22.47 -19.97
CA CYS A 679 -12.99 -21.33 -19.06
C CYS A 679 -11.72 -20.51 -19.23
N HIS A 680 -10.60 -21.14 -19.50
CA HIS A 680 -9.29 -20.52 -19.62
C HIS A 680 -8.81 -20.46 -21.07
N HIS A 681 -8.08 -19.41 -21.42
CA HIS A 681 -7.40 -19.37 -22.71
C HIS A 681 -5.88 -19.49 -22.57
N VAL A 682 -5.29 -20.08 -23.62
CA VAL A 682 -3.85 -20.14 -23.85
C VAL A 682 -3.60 -19.72 -25.30
N GLY A 683 -2.87 -18.66 -25.54
CA GLY A 683 -2.78 -18.00 -26.84
C GLY A 683 -4.16 -17.48 -27.29
N ASP A 684 -4.50 -17.74 -28.53
CA ASP A 684 -5.78 -17.33 -29.14
C ASP A 684 -6.92 -18.36 -28.96
N LYS A 685 -6.70 -19.40 -28.14
CA LYS A 685 -7.67 -20.48 -27.96
C LYS A 685 -8.19 -20.57 -26.55
N GLY A 686 -9.49 -20.72 -26.39
CA GLY A 686 -10.15 -20.98 -25.12
C GLY A 686 -11.11 -19.90 -24.67
N GLY A 687 -11.70 -20.10 -23.48
CA GLY A 687 -12.68 -19.19 -22.87
C GLY A 687 -12.04 -18.04 -22.09
N ASN A 688 -12.90 -17.09 -21.73
CA ASN A 688 -12.50 -15.90 -20.97
C ASN A 688 -13.25 -15.77 -19.62
N ILE A 689 -13.78 -16.88 -19.12
CA ILE A 689 -14.48 -16.94 -17.81
C ILE A 689 -13.46 -17.03 -16.68
N GLY A 690 -12.38 -17.78 -16.91
CA GLY A 690 -11.24 -17.87 -16.00
C GLY A 690 -10.07 -16.98 -16.46
N PRO A 691 -9.03 -16.81 -15.62
CA PRO A 691 -7.83 -16.07 -16.01
C PRO A 691 -7.11 -16.71 -17.19
N ALA A 692 -6.48 -15.88 -18.02
CA ALA A 692 -5.53 -16.31 -19.03
C ALA A 692 -4.40 -17.11 -18.40
N LEU A 693 -4.02 -18.22 -19.04
CA LEU A 693 -2.96 -19.10 -18.55
C LEU A 693 -1.65 -18.99 -19.34
N ASP A 694 -1.56 -18.09 -20.32
CA ASP A 694 -0.41 -17.91 -21.21
C ASP A 694 0.93 -17.86 -20.50
N ALA A 695 0.97 -17.28 -19.31
CA ALA A 695 2.18 -17.05 -18.54
C ALA A 695 2.16 -17.77 -17.18
N ILE A 696 1.20 -18.65 -16.91
CA ILE A 696 1.02 -19.21 -15.56
C ILE A 696 2.27 -19.93 -15.06
N GLY A 697 2.95 -20.69 -15.90
CA GLY A 697 4.15 -21.44 -15.55
C GLY A 697 5.40 -20.57 -15.35
N SER A 698 5.45 -19.37 -15.97
CA SER A 698 6.51 -18.40 -15.73
C SER A 698 6.17 -17.46 -14.57
N ALA A 699 4.88 -17.32 -14.26
CA ALA A 699 4.36 -16.38 -13.26
C ALA A 699 4.21 -17.00 -11.87
N GLN A 700 4.04 -18.33 -11.76
CA GLN A 700 3.74 -19.01 -10.50
C GLN A 700 4.66 -20.20 -10.24
N PRO A 701 5.03 -20.45 -8.98
CA PRO A 701 5.66 -21.70 -8.58
C PRO A 701 4.76 -22.89 -8.89
N LEU A 702 5.38 -24.03 -9.19
CA LEU A 702 4.65 -25.23 -9.54
C LEU A 702 3.70 -25.68 -8.41
N GLU A 703 4.11 -25.56 -7.16
CA GLU A 703 3.29 -25.87 -5.99
C GLU A 703 2.03 -25.02 -5.90
N PHE A 704 2.13 -23.74 -6.32
CA PHE A 704 0.96 -22.86 -6.39
C PHE A 704 -0.01 -23.31 -7.47
N ILE A 705 0.49 -23.65 -8.67
CA ILE A 705 -0.32 -24.14 -9.79
C ILE A 705 -1.06 -25.42 -9.38
N ILE A 706 -0.36 -26.37 -8.77
CA ILE A 706 -0.95 -27.60 -8.25
C ILE A 706 -2.04 -27.29 -7.22
N GLY A 707 -1.76 -26.42 -6.25
CA GLY A 707 -2.73 -26.03 -5.23
C GLY A 707 -3.98 -25.37 -5.78
N ALA A 708 -3.82 -24.47 -6.76
CA ALA A 708 -4.93 -23.74 -7.38
C ALA A 708 -5.85 -24.66 -8.20
N VAL A 709 -5.32 -25.71 -8.80
CA VAL A 709 -6.11 -26.70 -9.56
C VAL A 709 -6.81 -27.68 -8.63
N LEU A 710 -6.13 -28.16 -7.58
CA LEU A 710 -6.69 -29.15 -6.64
C LEU A 710 -7.67 -28.55 -5.64
N GLU A 711 -7.47 -27.31 -5.24
CA GLU A 711 -8.30 -26.58 -4.27
C GLU A 711 -8.69 -25.19 -4.77
N PRO A 712 -9.51 -25.06 -5.82
CA PRO A 712 -9.82 -23.80 -6.48
C PRO A 712 -10.59 -22.80 -5.58
N GLN A 713 -11.13 -23.28 -4.45
CA GLN A 713 -11.81 -22.44 -3.45
C GLN A 713 -10.87 -21.93 -2.35
N ARG A 714 -9.63 -22.40 -2.32
CA ARG A 714 -8.66 -22.03 -1.29
C ARG A 714 -8.25 -20.58 -1.40
N GLU A 715 -8.02 -20.12 -2.62
CA GLU A 715 -7.60 -18.78 -2.92
C GLU A 715 -8.19 -18.36 -4.28
N VAL A 716 -9.18 -17.49 -4.23
CA VAL A 716 -9.82 -16.97 -5.44
C VAL A 716 -9.14 -15.69 -5.85
N LYS A 717 -8.68 -15.63 -7.09
CA LYS A 717 -8.01 -14.43 -7.59
C LYS A 717 -8.96 -13.25 -7.67
N GLU A 718 -8.43 -12.11 -7.33
CA GLU A 718 -9.06 -10.81 -7.54
C GLU A 718 -9.59 -10.69 -8.99
N SER A 719 -10.78 -10.15 -9.17
CA SER A 719 -11.54 -10.05 -10.42
C SER A 719 -12.08 -11.37 -10.99
N PHE A 720 -11.83 -12.51 -10.32
CA PHE A 720 -12.47 -13.80 -10.63
C PHE A 720 -13.28 -14.34 -9.44
N GLU A 721 -13.53 -13.48 -8.47
CA GLU A 721 -14.45 -13.74 -7.37
C GLU A 721 -15.87 -13.92 -7.91
N THR A 722 -16.50 -15.01 -7.52
CA THR A 722 -17.88 -15.31 -7.94
C THR A 722 -18.86 -14.74 -6.94
N TYR A 723 -19.86 -14.07 -7.45
CA TYR A 723 -20.95 -13.52 -6.68
C TYR A 723 -22.29 -14.13 -7.09
N ARG A 724 -23.15 -14.34 -6.08
CA ARG A 724 -24.58 -14.53 -6.27
C ARG A 724 -25.26 -13.19 -6.05
N ILE A 725 -25.96 -12.71 -7.05
CA ILE A 725 -26.78 -11.51 -7.01
C ILE A 725 -28.24 -11.94 -6.97
N THR A 726 -28.96 -11.58 -5.90
CA THR A 726 -30.41 -11.77 -5.83
C THR A 726 -31.08 -10.43 -6.11
N THR A 727 -31.92 -10.34 -7.11
CA THR A 727 -32.66 -9.12 -7.42
C THR A 727 -33.86 -8.96 -6.50
N LYS A 728 -34.41 -7.75 -6.42
CA LYS A 728 -35.67 -7.45 -5.66
C LYS A 728 -36.86 -8.23 -6.19
N LYS A 729 -36.81 -8.75 -7.42
CA LYS A 729 -37.83 -9.63 -8.03
C LYS A 729 -37.62 -11.11 -7.70
N GLY A 730 -36.51 -11.46 -6.98
CA GLY A 730 -36.21 -12.83 -6.61
C GLY A 730 -35.42 -13.62 -7.68
N GLU A 731 -34.93 -12.97 -8.74
CA GLU A 731 -34.07 -13.60 -9.72
C GLU A 731 -32.66 -13.77 -9.12
N GLU A 732 -32.01 -14.92 -9.34
CA GLU A 732 -30.66 -15.19 -8.93
C GLU A 732 -29.73 -15.25 -10.15
N LEU A 733 -28.69 -14.45 -10.14
CA LEU A 733 -27.61 -14.44 -11.11
C LEU A 733 -26.30 -14.82 -10.40
N ILE A 734 -25.54 -15.73 -11.01
CA ILE A 734 -24.23 -16.18 -10.50
C ILE A 734 -23.18 -15.89 -11.55
N GLY A 735 -22.12 -15.20 -11.17
CA GLY A 735 -21.04 -14.88 -12.10
C GLY A 735 -19.92 -14.09 -11.47
N ILE A 736 -18.90 -13.81 -12.25
CA ILE A 736 -17.83 -12.87 -11.92
C ILE A 736 -18.27 -11.46 -12.32
N ILE A 737 -17.92 -10.47 -11.50
CA ILE A 737 -18.22 -9.07 -11.82
C ILE A 737 -17.15 -8.57 -12.80
N VAL A 738 -17.57 -8.22 -14.01
CA VAL A 738 -16.69 -7.75 -15.08
C VAL A 738 -16.74 -6.23 -15.26
N ALA A 739 -17.83 -5.60 -14.85
CA ALA A 739 -18.00 -4.15 -14.86
C ALA A 739 -19.02 -3.73 -13.79
N GLY A 740 -18.93 -2.49 -13.33
CA GLY A 740 -19.92 -1.90 -12.43
C GLY A 740 -19.65 -0.43 -12.19
N ASN A 741 -20.75 0.33 -12.05
CA ASN A 741 -20.77 1.74 -11.67
C ASN A 741 -21.91 1.97 -10.66
N ASP A 742 -22.16 3.20 -10.28
CA ASP A 742 -23.20 3.53 -9.28
C ASP A 742 -24.64 3.19 -9.74
N SER A 743 -24.85 3.02 -11.04
CA SER A 743 -26.17 2.74 -11.61
C SER A 743 -26.39 1.27 -11.92
N GLU A 744 -25.36 0.53 -12.32
CA GLU A 744 -25.47 -0.83 -12.81
C GLU A 744 -24.25 -1.71 -12.49
N LEU A 745 -24.46 -3.01 -12.48
CA LEU A 745 -23.47 -4.05 -12.28
C LEU A 745 -23.57 -5.06 -13.39
N THR A 746 -22.46 -5.42 -14.05
CA THR A 746 -22.40 -6.46 -15.07
C THR A 746 -21.66 -7.68 -14.54
N LEU A 747 -22.34 -8.83 -14.57
CA LEU A 747 -21.79 -10.13 -14.24
C LEU A 747 -21.59 -10.94 -15.51
N ARG A 748 -20.49 -11.68 -15.58
CA ARG A 748 -20.30 -12.73 -16.59
C ARG A 748 -20.59 -14.08 -15.95
N ASP A 749 -21.56 -14.80 -16.49
CA ASP A 749 -22.00 -16.09 -15.98
C ASP A 749 -21.07 -17.25 -16.38
N PRO A 750 -21.27 -18.49 -15.86
CA PRO A 750 -20.45 -19.65 -16.23
C PRO A 750 -20.53 -20.04 -17.70
N ALA A 751 -21.51 -19.57 -18.46
CA ALA A 751 -21.61 -19.75 -19.90
C ALA A 751 -20.88 -18.66 -20.70
N GLY A 752 -20.31 -17.65 -20.01
CA GLY A 752 -19.61 -16.52 -20.62
C GLY A 752 -20.53 -15.38 -21.07
N MET A 753 -21.84 -15.46 -20.76
CA MET A 753 -22.79 -14.40 -21.08
C MET A 753 -22.75 -13.29 -20.04
N GLU A 754 -22.91 -12.06 -20.50
CA GLU A 754 -22.91 -10.89 -19.61
C GLU A 754 -24.35 -10.47 -19.29
N HIS A 755 -24.61 -10.29 -18.01
CA HIS A 755 -25.86 -9.87 -17.45
C HIS A 755 -25.69 -8.54 -16.71
N THR A 756 -26.35 -7.50 -17.17
CA THR A 756 -26.32 -6.19 -16.53
C THR A 756 -27.56 -6.01 -15.65
N VAL A 757 -27.35 -5.65 -14.40
CA VAL A 757 -28.40 -5.42 -13.38
C VAL A 757 -28.25 -4.02 -12.82
N ALA A 758 -29.36 -3.26 -12.75
CA ALA A 758 -29.34 -1.98 -12.09
C ALA A 758 -29.03 -2.15 -10.58
N GLN A 759 -28.12 -1.32 -10.03
CA GLN A 759 -27.79 -1.36 -8.60
C GLN A 759 -29.03 -1.22 -7.72
N ALA A 760 -29.99 -0.39 -8.16
CA ALA A 760 -31.27 -0.19 -7.48
C ALA A 760 -32.13 -1.47 -7.40
N ASP A 761 -31.93 -2.44 -8.29
CA ASP A 761 -32.69 -3.70 -8.32
C ASP A 761 -32.04 -4.83 -7.54
N ILE A 762 -30.83 -4.64 -7.03
CA ILE A 762 -30.11 -5.65 -6.24
C ILE A 762 -30.70 -5.66 -4.82
N ALA A 763 -31.18 -6.83 -4.40
CA ALA A 763 -31.63 -7.07 -3.02
C ALA A 763 -30.50 -7.65 -2.15
N LYS A 764 -29.68 -8.56 -2.70
CA LYS A 764 -28.56 -9.20 -1.99
C LYS A 764 -27.41 -9.46 -2.95
N ARG A 765 -26.19 -9.24 -2.45
CA ARG A 765 -24.94 -9.64 -3.10
C ARG A 765 -24.14 -10.52 -2.14
N GLU A 766 -23.76 -11.71 -2.59
CA GLU A 766 -23.10 -12.71 -1.76
C GLU A 766 -21.87 -13.27 -2.50
N PHE A 767 -20.70 -13.17 -1.88
CA PHE A 767 -19.50 -13.84 -2.36
C PHE A 767 -19.62 -15.34 -2.11
N ILE A 768 -19.47 -16.16 -3.16
CA ILE A 768 -19.63 -17.61 -3.10
C ILE A 768 -18.37 -18.41 -3.51
N GLY A 769 -17.22 -17.77 -3.70
CA GLY A 769 -15.95 -18.44 -4.01
C GLY A 769 -15.53 -18.33 -5.46
N SER A 770 -15.01 -19.43 -6.04
CA SER A 770 -14.54 -19.52 -7.42
C SER A 770 -15.56 -20.20 -8.32
N LEU A 771 -15.69 -19.76 -9.58
CA LEU A 771 -16.42 -20.51 -10.63
C LEU A 771 -15.74 -21.82 -11.00
N MET A 772 -14.44 -21.98 -10.78
CA MET A 772 -13.73 -23.22 -11.00
C MET A 772 -14.24 -24.28 -10.03
N PRO A 773 -14.86 -25.37 -10.49
CA PRO A 773 -15.43 -26.39 -9.63
C PRO A 773 -14.34 -27.16 -8.88
N ALA A 774 -14.58 -27.46 -7.60
CA ALA A 774 -13.76 -28.40 -6.86
C ALA A 774 -13.97 -29.83 -7.41
N GLY A 775 -12.90 -30.61 -7.45
CA GLY A 775 -12.96 -32.01 -7.94
C GLY A 775 -12.96 -32.16 -9.45
N LEU A 776 -12.72 -31.10 -10.22
CA LEU A 776 -12.66 -31.14 -11.68
C LEU A 776 -11.66 -32.19 -12.21
N THR A 777 -10.62 -32.45 -11.43
CA THR A 777 -9.53 -33.37 -11.79
C THR A 777 -9.64 -34.75 -11.08
N ASP A 778 -10.73 -35.02 -10.35
CA ASP A 778 -10.87 -36.27 -9.53
C ASP A 778 -10.90 -37.55 -10.37
N ASN A 779 -11.30 -37.43 -11.64
CA ASN A 779 -11.39 -38.56 -12.59
C ASN A 779 -10.13 -38.74 -13.45
N LEU A 780 -9.13 -37.86 -13.33
CA LEU A 780 -7.88 -38.01 -14.06
C LEU A 780 -7.02 -39.12 -13.44
N SER A 781 -6.31 -39.86 -14.28
CA SER A 781 -5.27 -40.73 -13.79
C SER A 781 -4.13 -39.96 -13.12
N PRO A 782 -3.37 -40.58 -12.23
CA PRO A 782 -2.18 -39.94 -11.66
C PRO A 782 -1.21 -39.41 -12.73
N GLU A 783 -1.11 -40.11 -13.82
CA GLU A 783 -0.27 -39.73 -14.98
C GLU A 783 -0.81 -38.50 -15.69
N ASP A 784 -2.12 -38.49 -16.02
CA ASP A 784 -2.78 -37.35 -16.66
C ASP A 784 -2.62 -36.08 -15.81
N LEU A 785 -2.85 -36.22 -14.50
CA LEU A 785 -2.77 -35.08 -13.58
C LEU A 785 -1.34 -34.53 -13.43
N ARG A 786 -0.36 -35.41 -13.32
CA ARG A 786 1.07 -35.05 -13.32
C ARG A 786 1.44 -34.30 -14.60
N ASP A 787 1.03 -34.84 -15.76
CA ASP A 787 1.38 -34.30 -17.06
C ASP A 787 0.65 -32.99 -17.34
N LEU A 788 -0.60 -32.82 -16.88
CA LEU A 788 -1.34 -31.57 -16.87
C LEU A 788 -0.56 -30.47 -16.11
N PHE A 789 -0.06 -30.76 -14.92
CA PHE A 789 0.77 -29.82 -14.18
C PHE A 789 2.11 -29.52 -14.87
N ALA A 790 2.70 -30.50 -15.53
CA ALA A 790 3.91 -30.28 -16.34
C ALA A 790 3.64 -29.32 -17.51
N TYR A 791 2.51 -29.46 -18.19
CA TYR A 791 2.10 -28.52 -19.23
C TYR A 791 1.89 -27.11 -18.69
N LEU A 792 1.05 -26.95 -17.66
CA LEU A 792 0.76 -25.65 -17.06
C LEU A 792 2.04 -24.95 -16.55
N SER A 793 2.98 -25.72 -16.02
CA SER A 793 4.24 -25.18 -15.51
C SER A 793 5.19 -24.64 -16.59
N GLN A 794 4.98 -24.99 -17.85
CA GLN A 794 5.80 -24.52 -18.97
C GLN A 794 5.23 -23.31 -19.70
N LEU A 795 3.95 -23.00 -19.49
CA LEU A 795 3.31 -21.86 -20.13
C LEU A 795 4.01 -20.54 -19.76
N GLY A 796 4.38 -19.79 -20.79
CA GLY A 796 5.10 -18.52 -20.65
C GLY A 796 6.61 -18.63 -20.39
N LYS A 797 7.17 -19.84 -20.30
CA LYS A 797 8.62 -20.03 -20.26
C LYS A 797 9.18 -20.01 -21.68
N ALA A 798 10.36 -19.41 -21.85
CA ALA A 798 11.06 -19.48 -23.14
C ALA A 798 11.36 -20.96 -23.46
N LYS A 799 11.09 -21.36 -24.71
CA LYS A 799 11.41 -22.70 -25.22
C LYS A 799 12.91 -22.86 -25.40
#